data_e0517b6312404f50d43503ac090d04c1
#
_entry.id   e0517b6312404f50d43503ac090d04c1
#
_cell.length_a   1.000
_cell.length_b   1.000
_cell.length_c   1.000
_cell.angle_alpha   90.00
_cell.angle_beta   90.00
_cell.angle_gamma   90.00
#
_symmetry.space_group_name_H-M   'P 1'
#
loop_
_entity.id
_entity.type
_entity.pdbx_description
1 polymer ?
#
loop_
_entity_poly.entity_id
_entity_poly.type
_entity_poly.pdbx_seq_one_letter_code
_entity_poly.pdbx_strand_id
1 'polypeptide(L)'
;MKKELLAVAMLLFAGGNLLAQPHVNDGTSYLMNQPLDMSTDFRDLSNTLFFADHLESFDVKSGEGLVNWKRGHLMPRQAFNTNGAQPRKMRMLDFPFTAYENDPNLKFKIDFVTPRTVRIRMLTTPVEPRPATSIMLAKEPGRDGSWKVAETNDNIVYSGDYGTIQINKNPWRIVLKDKTGRILSQTATLRDADSTQVKYTPFSFVKRGSDNARRINPVFTLTADEMIFGCGESATGLNKAGQKVNLFVTDPQGPETDQMYKPIPFFMSNRGYGMFMHTSAPVTCDFGATYIGLNKMFMGDENLDLFVFFGEPKDILDEYTDLVGKPGMPPLWSFGTWMSRITYFSEKEGYDVAANIRKNKYPCDVIHFDTGWFDVDWQCDYKFSENRFQNPQQMLKDLRSQGFHVCLWQLPYFTPKNRYFPELIEKNMYVKNGNGELPYEDVVLDFSNPETVKWYQDKLAGLLNIGVSAIKVDFGEAAPLNGIYASGKSGWYEHNLYPVRYDMAVSEITKKLHNENIMWARAAWAGSQRYPLHWGGDAATTNTGMLGTLRAGLSFGLSGFSFWSHDMGGFVKSTPEDLYCRWIPFGFLTSHTRAHGAPPTEPWLYDSKRVQDVFRKSAEMKYRLMPYVYAQAKECTEKGLPMLRALFVEFPDDPGAWKVDDEYLFGSQILVAPLLESGITGRTVYLPEGKWIDYQTEKVYEGGWHRIE
;
A
#
# COMPACT_ATOMS: atom_id res chain seq x y z
N MET A 1 12.82 -54.67 -12.46
CA MET A 1 11.94 -54.38 -11.33
C MET A 1 12.60 -53.66 -10.16
N LYS A 2 13.65 -54.15 -9.49
CA LYS A 2 14.26 -53.42 -8.33
C LYS A 2 14.96 -52.08 -8.70
N LYS A 3 15.54 -51.95 -9.90
CA LYS A 3 16.17 -50.71 -10.35
C LYS A 3 15.15 -49.64 -10.79
N GLU A 4 14.02 -50.05 -11.34
CA GLU A 4 12.94 -49.14 -11.74
C GLU A 4 12.13 -48.62 -10.54
N LEU A 5 11.96 -49.47 -9.52
CA LEU A 5 11.36 -49.02 -8.25
C LEU A 5 12.26 -48.03 -7.51
N LEU A 6 13.60 -48.19 -7.60
CA LEU A 6 14.53 -47.23 -6.99
C LEU A 6 14.53 -45.87 -7.72
N ALA A 7 14.40 -45.89 -9.06
CA ALA A 7 14.31 -44.67 -9.86
C ALA A 7 12.98 -43.91 -9.61
N VAL A 8 11.88 -44.65 -9.48
CA VAL A 8 10.58 -44.06 -9.14
C VAL A 8 10.55 -43.52 -7.69
N ALA A 9 11.19 -44.22 -6.76
CA ALA A 9 11.34 -43.74 -5.37
C ALA A 9 12.28 -42.52 -5.31
N MET A 10 13.37 -42.46 -6.09
CA MET A 10 14.22 -41.25 -6.16
C MET A 10 13.53 -40.09 -6.87
N LEU A 11 12.70 -40.34 -7.87
CA LEU A 11 11.88 -39.28 -8.50
C LEU A 11 10.76 -38.75 -7.59
N LEU A 12 10.19 -39.64 -6.76
CA LEU A 12 9.22 -39.24 -5.75
C LEU A 12 9.88 -38.47 -4.59
N PHE A 13 11.11 -38.80 -4.20
CA PHE A 13 11.88 -38.06 -3.20
C PHE A 13 12.47 -36.75 -3.74
N ALA A 14 12.87 -36.69 -5.01
CA ALA A 14 13.32 -35.46 -5.64
C ALA A 14 12.16 -34.50 -5.93
N GLY A 15 10.96 -35.02 -6.25
CA GLY A 15 9.76 -34.22 -6.42
C GLY A 15 9.21 -33.67 -5.09
N GLY A 16 9.38 -34.43 -3.99
CA GLY A 16 8.92 -33.98 -2.67
C GLY A 16 9.73 -32.82 -2.08
N ASN A 17 11.01 -32.72 -2.39
CA ASN A 17 11.86 -31.63 -1.92
C ASN A 17 11.73 -30.31 -2.73
N LEU A 18 11.17 -30.36 -3.93
CA LEU A 18 10.86 -29.14 -4.71
C LEU A 18 9.51 -28.49 -4.33
N LEU A 19 8.68 -29.21 -3.57
CA LEU A 19 7.37 -28.76 -3.15
C LEU A 19 7.33 -28.25 -1.70
N ALA A 20 8.44 -28.30 -0.99
CA ALA A 20 8.50 -28.01 0.45
C ALA A 20 9.39 -26.83 0.79
N GLN A 21 9.36 -25.76 0.00
CA GLN A 21 9.90 -24.49 0.49
C GLN A 21 8.80 -23.78 1.29
N PRO A 22 8.97 -23.61 2.60
CA PRO A 22 7.99 -22.88 3.39
C PRO A 22 7.95 -21.43 2.93
N HIS A 23 6.76 -20.93 2.69
CA HIS A 23 6.54 -19.50 2.48
C HIS A 23 6.71 -18.77 3.81
N VAL A 24 7.63 -17.85 3.85
CA VAL A 24 7.86 -17.00 5.03
C VAL A 24 6.64 -16.14 5.34
N ASN A 25 5.80 -15.90 4.34
CA ASN A 25 4.60 -15.05 4.46
C ASN A 25 3.39 -15.68 5.09
N ASP A 26 3.46 -16.90 5.58
CA ASP A 26 2.26 -17.51 5.38
C ASP A 26 1.34 -17.94 6.42
N GLY A 27 0.37 -17.86 6.23
CA GLY A 27 -0.83 -18.59 6.54
C GLY A 27 -1.57 -19.05 5.28
N THR A 28 -1.01 -18.91 4.11
CA THR A 28 -1.66 -19.16 2.83
C THR A 28 -1.02 -20.30 2.04
N SER A 29 -1.74 -20.88 1.13
CA SER A 29 -1.20 -21.91 0.25
C SER A 29 -0.10 -21.33 -0.63
N TYR A 30 1.12 -21.84 -0.50
CA TYR A 30 2.24 -21.41 -1.32
C TYR A 30 2.07 -21.74 -2.82
N LEU A 31 1.24 -22.71 -3.16
CA LEU A 31 0.95 -23.08 -4.55
C LEU A 31 0.18 -21.99 -5.30
N MET A 32 -0.71 -21.31 -4.60
CA MET A 32 -1.58 -20.28 -5.18
C MET A 32 -1.29 -18.91 -4.59
N ASN A 33 -0.54 -18.84 -3.48
CA ASN A 33 -0.28 -17.62 -2.72
C ASN A 33 -1.55 -16.76 -2.56
N GLN A 34 -2.60 -17.37 -2.03
CA GLN A 34 -3.92 -16.75 -1.92
C GLN A 34 -3.89 -15.62 -0.88
N PRO A 35 -4.41 -14.43 -1.20
CA PRO A 35 -4.53 -13.37 -0.23
C PRO A 35 -5.51 -13.72 0.90
N LEU A 36 -5.30 -13.14 2.08
CA LEU A 36 -6.25 -13.25 3.18
C LEU A 36 -7.56 -12.53 2.83
N ASP A 37 -8.64 -13.31 2.67
CA ASP A 37 -9.98 -12.79 2.40
C ASP A 37 -10.82 -12.77 3.68
N MET A 38 -10.95 -11.59 4.30
CA MET A 38 -11.70 -11.40 5.54
C MET A 38 -13.21 -11.61 5.38
N SER A 39 -13.72 -11.58 4.15
CA SER A 39 -15.14 -11.88 3.91
C SER A 39 -15.52 -13.34 4.19
N THR A 40 -14.55 -14.23 4.30
CA THR A 40 -14.79 -15.65 4.62
C THR A 40 -15.41 -15.84 5.98
N ASP A 41 -14.98 -15.10 7.01
CA ASP A 41 -15.54 -15.15 8.35
C ASP A 41 -17.03 -14.81 8.39
N PHE A 42 -17.49 -13.94 7.47
CA PHE A 42 -18.91 -13.52 7.33
C PHE A 42 -19.77 -14.51 6.54
N ARG A 43 -19.16 -15.52 5.94
CA ARG A 43 -19.82 -16.60 5.21
C ARG A 43 -19.76 -17.94 5.93
N ASP A 44 -18.93 -18.04 6.95
CA ASP A 44 -18.79 -19.25 7.77
C ASP A 44 -20.03 -19.43 8.65
N LEU A 45 -20.72 -20.54 8.44
CA LEU A 45 -21.97 -20.89 9.13
C LEU A 45 -21.77 -21.22 10.62
N SER A 46 -20.55 -21.45 11.05
CA SER A 46 -20.20 -21.68 12.47
C SER A 46 -20.14 -20.38 13.27
N ASN A 47 -20.03 -19.24 12.59
CA ASN A 47 -19.91 -17.92 13.20
C ASN A 47 -21.27 -17.30 13.51
N THR A 48 -21.35 -16.48 14.55
CA THR A 48 -22.56 -15.74 14.89
C THR A 48 -22.50 -14.33 14.34
N LEU A 49 -23.49 -13.97 13.51
CA LEU A 49 -23.61 -12.63 12.94
C LEU A 49 -24.44 -11.72 13.84
N PHE A 50 -23.97 -10.48 14.00
CA PHE A 50 -24.70 -9.37 14.61
C PHE A 50 -24.78 -8.20 13.62
N PHE A 51 -25.90 -7.49 13.58
CA PHE A 51 -26.08 -6.30 12.75
C PHE A 51 -26.67 -5.14 13.55
N ALA A 52 -26.26 -3.93 13.21
CA ALA A 52 -26.73 -2.71 13.86
C ALA A 52 -28.24 -2.53 13.65
N ASP A 53 -28.99 -2.29 14.72
CA ASP A 53 -30.47 -2.19 14.66
C ASP A 53 -30.96 -0.77 14.95
N HIS A 54 -30.78 -0.26 16.16
CA HIS A 54 -31.22 1.06 16.57
C HIS A 54 -30.24 1.71 17.54
N LEU A 55 -30.32 3.04 17.65
CA LEU A 55 -29.58 3.81 18.62
C LEU A 55 -30.33 3.75 19.97
N GLU A 56 -29.73 3.12 20.96
CA GLU A 56 -30.31 3.00 22.32
C GLU A 56 -30.21 4.30 23.10
N SER A 57 -29.05 4.94 23.03
CA SER A 57 -28.78 6.23 23.69
C SER A 57 -27.68 6.99 22.96
N PHE A 58 -27.68 8.32 23.10
CA PHE A 58 -26.63 9.16 22.55
C PHE A 58 -26.58 10.53 23.26
N ASP A 59 -25.38 10.94 23.65
CA ASP A 59 -25.12 12.31 24.12
C ASP A 59 -24.48 13.13 23.00
N VAL A 60 -25.24 14.12 22.51
CA VAL A 60 -24.83 14.98 21.39
C VAL A 60 -23.61 15.86 21.70
N LYS A 61 -23.27 16.10 22.98
CA LYS A 61 -22.12 16.93 23.37
C LYS A 61 -20.81 16.14 23.36
N SER A 62 -20.83 14.93 23.90
CA SER A 62 -19.66 14.03 23.89
C SER A 62 -19.50 13.27 22.59
N GLY A 63 -20.58 13.13 21.79
CA GLY A 63 -20.61 12.30 20.59
C GLY A 63 -20.63 10.80 20.91
N GLU A 64 -20.96 10.39 22.13
CA GLU A 64 -20.95 9.01 22.60
C GLU A 64 -22.37 8.47 22.79
N GLY A 65 -22.55 7.19 22.49
CA GLY A 65 -23.81 6.49 22.69
C GLY A 65 -23.69 4.99 22.63
N LEU A 66 -24.84 4.34 22.63
CA LEU A 66 -24.96 2.89 22.54
C LEU A 66 -25.81 2.52 21.33
N VAL A 67 -25.33 1.61 20.52
CA VAL A 67 -26.08 0.98 19.41
C VAL A 67 -26.47 -0.42 19.84
N ASN A 68 -27.74 -0.75 19.65
CA ASN A 68 -28.24 -2.10 19.83
C ASN A 68 -27.90 -2.98 18.63
N TRP A 69 -27.39 -4.17 18.87
CA TRP A 69 -26.99 -5.13 17.84
C TRP A 69 -27.88 -6.36 17.91
N LYS A 70 -28.59 -6.62 16.83
CA LYS A 70 -29.47 -7.78 16.70
C LYS A 70 -28.68 -8.99 16.22
N ARG A 71 -28.86 -10.09 16.91
CA ARG A 71 -28.30 -11.38 16.53
C ARG A 71 -28.96 -11.89 15.24
N GLY A 72 -28.13 -12.26 14.28
CA GLY A 72 -28.52 -12.95 13.06
C GLY A 72 -28.12 -14.42 13.08
N HIS A 73 -28.63 -15.19 12.14
CA HIS A 73 -28.27 -16.59 11.97
C HIS A 73 -27.88 -16.84 10.51
N LEU A 74 -26.69 -17.35 10.30
CA LEU A 74 -26.22 -17.75 8.95
C LEU A 74 -26.57 -19.21 8.64
N MET A 75 -26.79 -20.03 9.65
CA MET A 75 -27.04 -21.45 9.46
C MET A 75 -28.46 -21.74 8.95
N PRO A 76 -28.59 -22.60 7.96
CA PRO A 76 -29.88 -23.19 7.65
C PRO A 76 -30.37 -24.04 8.83
N ARG A 77 -31.67 -24.03 9.07
CA ARG A 77 -32.26 -24.78 10.17
C ARG A 77 -32.54 -26.21 9.75
N GLN A 78 -31.49 -26.95 9.44
CA GLN A 78 -31.58 -28.33 9.04
C GLN A 78 -32.74 -28.61 8.03
N ALA A 79 -33.63 -29.55 8.32
CA ALA A 79 -34.72 -29.91 7.44
C ALA A 79 -35.77 -28.80 7.27
N PHE A 80 -35.80 -27.81 8.12
CA PHE A 80 -36.88 -26.79 8.12
C PHE A 80 -36.46 -25.47 7.42
N ASN A 81 -35.23 -25.34 6.99
CA ASN A 81 -34.74 -24.13 6.33
C ASN A 81 -33.83 -24.46 5.16
N THR A 82 -34.35 -24.36 3.97
CA THR A 82 -33.65 -24.63 2.72
C THR A 82 -32.99 -23.39 2.14
N ASN A 83 -33.21 -22.20 2.71
CA ASN A 83 -32.72 -20.94 2.14
C ASN A 83 -31.26 -20.64 2.45
N GLY A 84 -30.55 -21.58 3.04
CA GLY A 84 -29.13 -21.51 3.24
C GLY A 84 -28.66 -20.40 4.18
N ALA A 85 -27.47 -19.95 3.97
CA ALA A 85 -26.74 -19.02 4.83
C ALA A 85 -27.15 -17.55 4.61
N GLN A 86 -28.40 -17.21 4.83
CA GLN A 86 -28.85 -15.82 4.79
C GLN A 86 -28.87 -15.20 6.19
N PRO A 87 -28.32 -13.98 6.37
CA PRO A 87 -28.46 -13.25 7.61
C PRO A 87 -29.93 -12.97 7.93
N ARG A 88 -30.35 -13.29 9.14
CA ARG A 88 -31.68 -12.96 9.62
C ARG A 88 -31.71 -12.80 11.12
N LYS A 89 -32.66 -12.03 11.60
CA LYS A 89 -32.89 -11.86 13.03
C LYS A 89 -33.26 -13.18 13.66
N MET A 90 -32.68 -13.49 14.82
CA MET A 90 -33.11 -14.58 15.66
C MET A 90 -34.56 -14.33 16.09
N ARG A 91 -35.40 -15.33 15.97
CA ARG A 91 -36.78 -15.29 16.45
C ARG A 91 -36.89 -16.09 17.74
N MET A 92 -37.84 -15.73 18.59
CA MET A 92 -38.09 -16.44 19.84
C MET A 92 -38.40 -17.94 19.64
N LEU A 93 -38.97 -18.29 18.47
CA LEU A 93 -39.28 -19.68 18.09
C LEU A 93 -38.10 -20.42 17.45
N ASP A 94 -36.97 -19.77 17.25
CA ASP A 94 -35.77 -20.38 16.70
C ASP A 94 -35.09 -21.24 17.78
N PHE A 95 -34.95 -22.51 17.49
CA PHE A 95 -34.36 -23.49 18.42
C PHE A 95 -32.90 -23.77 18.08
N PRO A 96 -31.99 -23.88 19.04
CA PRO A 96 -32.11 -23.65 20.51
C PRO A 96 -31.87 -22.18 20.87
N PHE A 97 -32.85 -21.44 21.30
CA PHE A 97 -32.69 -20.00 21.62
C PHE A 97 -32.07 -19.75 22.99
N THR A 98 -32.15 -20.69 23.90
CA THR A 98 -31.59 -20.56 25.26
C THR A 98 -30.06 -20.57 25.35
N ALA A 99 -29.40 -20.99 24.27
CA ALA A 99 -27.93 -21.02 24.19
C ALA A 99 -27.31 -19.73 23.68
N TYR A 100 -28.11 -18.72 23.33
CA TYR A 100 -27.63 -17.52 22.66
C TYR A 100 -27.46 -16.35 23.64
N GLU A 101 -26.45 -15.50 23.33
CA GLU A 101 -26.28 -14.22 23.99
C GLU A 101 -27.49 -13.31 23.74
N ASN A 102 -27.79 -12.42 24.67
CA ASN A 102 -28.75 -11.35 24.45
C ASN A 102 -28.22 -10.36 23.39
N ASP A 103 -29.14 -9.63 22.77
CA ASP A 103 -28.78 -8.55 21.85
C ASP A 103 -28.02 -7.46 22.62
N PRO A 104 -26.72 -7.22 22.34
CA PRO A 104 -25.91 -6.30 23.14
C PRO A 104 -26.14 -4.83 22.72
N ASN A 105 -26.04 -3.93 23.69
CA ASN A 105 -25.89 -2.51 23.47
C ASN A 105 -24.41 -2.17 23.59
N LEU A 106 -23.77 -1.76 22.50
CA LEU A 106 -22.33 -1.54 22.43
C LEU A 106 -21.99 -0.11 22.08
N LYS A 107 -20.83 0.36 22.57
CA LYS A 107 -20.40 1.73 22.47
C LYS A 107 -20.20 2.17 21.01
N PHE A 108 -20.71 3.34 20.72
CA PHE A 108 -20.57 4.08 19.47
C PHE A 108 -20.09 5.51 19.80
N LYS A 109 -19.15 6.03 18.99
CA LYS A 109 -18.63 7.39 19.18
C LYS A 109 -18.34 8.06 17.85
N ILE A 110 -18.68 9.35 17.77
CA ILE A 110 -18.28 10.26 16.70
C ILE A 110 -17.43 11.37 17.28
N ASP A 111 -16.26 11.63 16.68
CA ASP A 111 -15.40 12.75 16.98
C ASP A 111 -15.20 13.60 15.71
N PHE A 112 -15.22 14.91 15.85
CA PHE A 112 -14.93 15.85 14.79
C PHE A 112 -13.47 16.29 14.91
N VAL A 113 -12.65 15.93 13.92
CA VAL A 113 -11.18 16.07 13.96
C VAL A 113 -10.75 17.40 13.34
N THR A 114 -11.30 17.71 12.18
CA THR A 114 -11.14 18.98 11.45
C THR A 114 -12.49 19.41 10.87
N PRO A 115 -12.62 20.58 10.23
CA PRO A 115 -13.85 20.94 9.49
C PRO A 115 -14.22 19.98 8.36
N ARG A 116 -13.27 19.11 7.91
CA ARG A 116 -13.46 18.14 6.81
C ARG A 116 -13.38 16.67 7.27
N THR A 117 -12.87 16.41 8.47
CA THR A 117 -12.55 15.06 8.93
C THR A 117 -13.34 14.67 10.16
N VAL A 118 -14.04 13.53 10.06
CA VAL A 118 -14.82 12.93 11.14
C VAL A 118 -14.29 11.53 11.43
N ARG A 119 -14.19 11.17 12.72
CA ARG A 119 -13.78 9.85 13.19
C ARG A 119 -14.97 9.12 13.79
N ILE A 120 -15.22 7.90 13.32
CA ILE A 120 -16.31 7.02 13.76
C ILE A 120 -15.70 5.80 14.43
N ARG A 121 -16.07 5.54 15.68
CA ARG A 121 -15.59 4.38 16.44
C ARG A 121 -16.75 3.55 16.95
N MET A 122 -16.61 2.21 16.84
CA MET A 122 -17.60 1.28 17.39
C MET A 122 -16.88 0.09 18.03
N LEU A 123 -17.39 -0.32 19.18
CA LEU A 123 -16.92 -1.52 19.85
C LEU A 123 -17.84 -2.70 19.50
N THR A 124 -17.27 -3.90 19.40
CA THR A 124 -18.01 -5.15 19.30
C THR A 124 -18.10 -5.88 20.63
N THR A 125 -17.44 -5.35 21.67
CA THR A 125 -17.46 -5.85 23.05
C THR A 125 -17.76 -4.71 24.03
N PRO A 126 -18.27 -4.99 25.23
CA PRO A 126 -18.44 -3.98 26.28
C PRO A 126 -17.10 -3.45 26.84
N VAL A 127 -16.00 -4.16 26.60
CA VAL A 127 -14.67 -3.82 27.12
C VAL A 127 -13.97 -2.88 26.15
N GLU A 128 -13.60 -1.70 26.66
CA GLU A 128 -12.80 -0.77 25.87
C GLU A 128 -11.34 -1.27 25.76
N PRO A 129 -10.75 -1.25 24.56
CA PRO A 129 -9.35 -1.54 24.42
C PRO A 129 -8.51 -0.50 25.18
N ARG A 130 -7.37 -0.92 25.71
CA ARG A 130 -6.42 0.03 26.30
C ARG A 130 -5.96 1.02 25.23
N PRO A 131 -5.91 2.33 25.54
CA PRO A 131 -5.32 3.29 24.63
C PRO A 131 -3.90 2.90 24.25
N ALA A 132 -3.62 2.86 22.97
CA ALA A 132 -2.28 2.58 22.46
C ALA A 132 -1.92 3.64 21.41
N THR A 133 -0.68 4.12 21.44
CA THR A 133 -0.16 5.00 20.40
C THR A 133 -0.08 4.23 19.09
N SER A 134 -0.63 4.80 18.04
CA SER A 134 -0.59 4.20 16.70
C SER A 134 0.55 4.78 15.90
N ILE A 135 1.43 3.91 15.39
CA ILE A 135 2.50 4.35 14.48
C ILE A 135 2.00 4.68 13.08
N MET A 136 0.75 4.35 12.75
CA MET A 136 0.10 4.76 11.51
C MET A 136 -0.21 6.26 11.49
N LEU A 137 -0.43 6.86 12.65
CA LEU A 137 -0.72 8.28 12.79
C LEU A 137 0.56 9.07 13.09
N ALA A 138 0.71 10.22 12.45
CA ALA A 138 1.82 11.14 12.71
C ALA A 138 1.60 12.00 13.97
N LYS A 139 0.33 12.20 14.33
CA LYS A 139 -0.10 12.97 15.50
C LYS A 139 -1.42 12.44 16.02
N GLU A 140 -1.70 12.69 17.29
CA GLU A 140 -3.03 12.43 17.84
C GLU A 140 -4.07 13.28 17.11
N PRO A 141 -5.23 12.70 16.74
CA PRO A 141 -6.30 13.43 16.08
C PRO A 141 -6.79 14.61 16.94
N GLY A 142 -6.91 15.78 16.32
CA GLY A 142 -7.40 16.99 16.97
C GLY A 142 -8.89 16.94 17.32
N ARG A 143 -9.39 18.04 17.87
CA ARG A 143 -10.83 18.28 18.05
C ARG A 143 -11.20 19.59 17.37
N ASP A 144 -12.21 19.53 16.51
CA ASP A 144 -12.79 20.70 15.86
C ASP A 144 -14.15 21.04 16.47
N GLY A 145 -14.35 22.31 16.80
CA GLY A 145 -15.59 22.82 17.41
C GLY A 145 -16.51 23.55 16.44
N SER A 146 -16.20 23.56 15.14
CA SER A 146 -16.99 24.28 14.13
C SER A 146 -18.32 23.61 13.77
N TRP A 147 -18.42 22.29 14.00
CA TRP A 147 -19.60 21.50 13.67
C TRP A 147 -20.78 21.84 14.56
N LYS A 148 -21.93 22.15 13.94
CA LYS A 148 -23.18 22.49 14.61
C LYS A 148 -24.09 21.28 14.69
N VAL A 149 -24.71 21.05 15.85
CA VAL A 149 -25.60 19.90 16.06
C VAL A 149 -27.05 20.35 16.19
N ALA A 150 -27.94 19.60 15.56
CA ALA A 150 -29.40 19.67 15.74
C ALA A 150 -29.94 18.26 15.98
N GLU A 151 -30.87 18.14 16.92
CA GLU A 151 -31.47 16.85 17.27
C GLU A 151 -33.00 16.92 17.15
N THR A 152 -33.55 15.83 16.61
CA THR A 152 -35.00 15.59 16.53
C THR A 152 -35.32 14.23 17.17
N ASN A 153 -36.60 13.86 17.20
CA ASN A 153 -37.01 12.55 17.72
C ASN A 153 -36.35 11.41 16.93
N ASP A 154 -36.17 11.56 15.61
CA ASP A 154 -35.71 10.50 14.73
C ASP A 154 -34.25 10.59 14.33
N ASN A 155 -33.66 11.81 14.39
CA ASN A 155 -32.34 12.07 13.82
C ASN A 155 -31.51 13.02 14.69
N ILE A 156 -30.18 12.83 14.60
CA ILE A 156 -29.16 13.76 15.06
C ILE A 156 -28.37 14.20 13.84
N VAL A 157 -28.20 15.51 13.65
CA VAL A 157 -27.54 16.07 12.47
C VAL A 157 -26.41 16.98 12.90
N TYR A 158 -25.19 16.62 12.50
CA TYR A 158 -24.01 17.48 12.65
C TYR A 158 -23.68 18.10 11.29
N SER A 159 -23.68 19.43 11.24
CA SER A 159 -23.42 20.19 10.01
C SER A 159 -22.11 20.95 10.12
N GLY A 160 -21.19 20.71 9.22
CA GLY A 160 -19.94 21.45 9.01
C GLY A 160 -19.97 22.23 7.70
N ASP A 161 -18.91 22.99 7.44
CA ASP A 161 -18.81 23.83 6.23
C ASP A 161 -18.65 23.02 4.94
N TYR A 162 -18.19 21.77 5.04
CA TYR A 162 -17.87 20.91 3.90
C TYR A 162 -18.76 19.69 3.77
N GLY A 163 -19.54 19.36 4.79
CA GLY A 163 -20.42 18.21 4.76
C GLY A 163 -21.30 18.10 6.00
N THR A 164 -22.14 17.09 6.00
CA THR A 164 -23.08 16.81 7.09
C THR A 164 -23.02 15.32 7.42
N ILE A 165 -23.02 15.02 8.72
CA ILE A 165 -23.22 13.67 9.25
C ILE A 165 -24.61 13.65 9.90
N GLN A 166 -25.49 12.79 9.38
CA GLN A 166 -26.78 12.54 10.01
C GLN A 166 -26.80 11.13 10.61
N ILE A 167 -27.23 11.01 11.85
CA ILE A 167 -27.43 9.73 12.53
C ILE A 167 -28.94 9.53 12.66
N ASN A 168 -29.47 8.54 11.94
CA ASN A 168 -30.85 8.09 12.15
C ASN A 168 -30.88 7.17 13.37
N LYS A 169 -31.89 7.34 14.23
CA LYS A 169 -31.99 6.58 15.49
C LYS A 169 -32.57 5.18 15.29
N ASN A 170 -33.61 5.03 14.43
CA ASN A 170 -34.26 3.73 14.20
C ASN A 170 -34.83 3.60 12.76
N PRO A 171 -34.23 2.79 11.85
CA PRO A 171 -33.02 2.00 12.08
C PRO A 171 -31.81 2.90 12.31
N TRP A 172 -30.85 2.40 13.09
CA TRP A 172 -29.58 3.10 13.21
C TRP A 172 -28.90 3.19 11.84
N ARG A 173 -28.51 4.41 11.46
CA ARG A 173 -27.85 4.68 10.18
C ARG A 173 -27.01 5.94 10.27
N ILE A 174 -25.82 5.93 9.68
CA ILE A 174 -25.02 7.10 9.41
C ILE A 174 -25.25 7.49 7.95
N VAL A 175 -25.59 8.75 7.70
CA VAL A 175 -25.76 9.32 6.36
C VAL A 175 -24.72 10.42 6.17
N LEU A 176 -23.88 10.29 5.15
CA LEU A 176 -22.91 11.29 4.74
C LEU A 176 -23.53 12.16 3.65
N LYS A 177 -23.49 13.47 3.82
CA LYS A 177 -24.01 14.43 2.84
C LYS A 177 -22.97 15.49 2.53
N ASP A 178 -22.98 16.01 1.31
CA ASP A 178 -22.20 17.18 0.95
C ASP A 178 -22.84 18.48 1.51
N LYS A 179 -22.18 19.60 1.27
CA LYS A 179 -22.66 20.94 1.70
C LYS A 179 -24.01 21.34 1.07
N THR A 180 -24.43 20.70 -0.02
CA THR A 180 -25.74 20.97 -0.67
C THR A 180 -26.86 20.10 -0.11
N GLY A 181 -26.53 19.12 0.74
CA GLY A 181 -27.48 18.16 1.29
C GLY A 181 -27.66 16.88 0.44
N ARG A 182 -26.92 16.73 -0.67
CA ARG A 182 -26.91 15.50 -1.48
C ARG A 182 -26.28 14.39 -0.67
N ILE A 183 -26.94 13.22 -0.63
CA ILE A 183 -26.37 12.03 0.01
C ILE A 183 -25.19 11.53 -0.79
N LEU A 184 -24.00 11.47 -0.16
CA LEU A 184 -22.78 10.92 -0.71
C LEU A 184 -22.76 9.38 -0.55
N SER A 185 -23.01 8.91 0.67
CA SER A 185 -23.13 7.49 1.01
C SER A 185 -23.86 7.36 2.35
N GLN A 186 -24.31 6.14 2.68
CA GLN A 186 -24.96 5.87 3.96
C GLN A 186 -24.76 4.41 4.37
N THR A 187 -24.79 4.11 5.66
CA THR A 187 -24.69 2.73 6.13
C THR A 187 -25.91 1.90 5.73
N ALA A 188 -25.65 0.67 5.31
CA ALA A 188 -26.68 -0.28 4.95
C ALA A 188 -27.33 -0.89 6.18
N THR A 189 -28.67 -1.02 6.18
CA THR A 189 -29.43 -1.62 7.28
C THR A 189 -30.18 -2.87 6.80
N LEU A 190 -30.55 -3.74 7.71
CA LEU A 190 -31.34 -4.94 7.34
C LEU A 190 -32.70 -4.58 6.75
N ARG A 191 -33.23 -3.40 7.06
CA ARG A 191 -34.53 -2.95 6.55
C ARG A 191 -34.51 -2.55 5.08
N ASP A 192 -33.33 -2.28 4.53
CA ASP A 192 -33.16 -1.97 3.10
C ASP A 192 -33.17 -3.23 2.24
N ALA A 193 -32.99 -4.41 2.85
CA ALA A 193 -32.95 -5.67 2.14
C ALA A 193 -34.36 -6.20 1.88
N ASP A 194 -34.65 -6.56 0.63
CA ASP A 194 -35.77 -7.44 0.31
C ASP A 194 -35.48 -8.86 0.86
N SER A 195 -36.48 -9.53 1.35
CA SER A 195 -36.37 -10.90 1.89
C SER A 195 -35.82 -11.92 0.88
N THR A 196 -35.86 -11.60 -0.39
CA THR A 196 -35.37 -12.43 -1.51
C THR A 196 -33.93 -12.11 -1.91
N GLN A 197 -33.32 -11.00 -1.39
CA GLN A 197 -32.00 -10.59 -1.79
C GLN A 197 -30.90 -11.44 -1.10
N VAL A 198 -30.22 -12.23 -1.90
CA VAL A 198 -29.07 -13.04 -1.49
C VAL A 198 -27.82 -12.17 -1.53
N LYS A 199 -26.88 -12.42 -0.62
CA LYS A 199 -25.61 -11.68 -0.49
C LYS A 199 -25.71 -10.21 -0.03
N TYR A 200 -26.92 -9.72 0.27
CA TYR A 200 -27.04 -8.45 0.97
C TYR A 200 -26.53 -8.60 2.41
N THR A 201 -25.57 -7.78 2.79
CA THR A 201 -25.01 -7.77 4.14
C THR A 201 -25.16 -6.37 4.71
N PRO A 202 -25.91 -6.17 5.81
CA PRO A 202 -25.99 -4.88 6.46
C PRO A 202 -24.71 -4.60 7.26
N PHE A 203 -24.59 -3.40 7.84
CA PHE A 203 -23.54 -3.07 8.80
C PHE A 203 -23.55 -4.10 9.93
N SER A 204 -22.44 -4.82 10.11
CA SER A 204 -22.44 -6.05 10.91
C SER A 204 -21.07 -6.33 11.55
N PHE A 205 -21.07 -7.23 12.54
CA PHE A 205 -19.87 -7.93 12.98
C PHE A 205 -20.18 -9.42 13.15
N VAL A 206 -19.15 -10.24 13.13
CA VAL A 206 -19.23 -11.67 13.46
C VAL A 206 -18.43 -11.97 14.72
N LYS A 207 -18.95 -12.91 15.54
CA LYS A 207 -18.21 -13.60 16.59
C LYS A 207 -17.91 -14.99 16.06
N ARG A 208 -16.63 -15.32 15.97
CA ARG A 208 -16.16 -16.60 15.46
C ARG A 208 -16.45 -17.71 16.44
N GLY A 209 -16.90 -18.85 15.92
CA GLY A 209 -17.16 -20.04 16.71
C GLY A 209 -15.90 -20.77 17.17
N SER A 210 -14.79 -20.59 16.44
CA SER A 210 -13.52 -21.32 16.70
C SER A 210 -12.70 -20.75 17.87
N ASP A 211 -12.65 -19.42 18.01
CA ASP A 211 -11.75 -18.73 18.95
C ASP A 211 -12.40 -17.57 19.69
N ASN A 212 -13.70 -17.33 19.48
CA ASN A 212 -14.46 -16.19 19.98
C ASN A 212 -13.97 -14.80 19.54
N ALA A 213 -12.98 -14.71 18.65
CA ALA A 213 -12.54 -13.45 18.07
C ALA A 213 -13.70 -12.79 17.29
N ARG A 214 -13.66 -11.47 17.20
CA ARG A 214 -14.68 -10.71 16.49
C ARG A 214 -14.08 -10.04 15.28
N ARG A 215 -14.91 -9.80 14.25
CA ARG A 215 -14.55 -9.12 13.02
C ARG A 215 -15.67 -8.17 12.64
N ILE A 216 -15.35 -6.92 12.35
CA ILE A 216 -16.35 -5.92 12.01
C ILE A 216 -16.39 -5.65 10.50
N ASN A 217 -17.58 -5.39 9.99
CA ASN A 217 -17.83 -5.08 8.59
C ASN A 217 -18.71 -3.83 8.50
N PRO A 218 -18.13 -2.62 8.46
CA PRO A 218 -18.85 -1.44 8.07
C PRO A 218 -19.29 -1.57 6.61
N VAL A 219 -20.59 -1.36 6.35
CA VAL A 219 -21.19 -1.47 5.03
C VAL A 219 -21.89 -0.18 4.68
N PHE A 220 -21.50 0.40 3.57
CA PHE A 220 -22.08 1.63 3.03
C PHE A 220 -22.73 1.36 1.67
N THR A 221 -23.65 2.22 1.28
CA THR A 221 -24.24 2.17 -0.07
C THR A 221 -23.23 2.62 -1.12
N LEU A 222 -23.28 2.01 -2.28
CA LEU A 222 -22.54 2.35 -3.48
C LEU A 222 -23.54 2.72 -4.59
N THR A 223 -23.39 3.88 -5.22
CA THR A 223 -24.25 4.29 -6.32
C THR A 223 -23.77 3.74 -7.66
N ALA A 224 -24.67 3.67 -8.66
CA ALA A 224 -24.38 3.01 -9.94
C ALA A 224 -23.26 3.68 -10.75
N ASP A 225 -23.06 4.99 -10.56
CA ASP A 225 -22.06 5.82 -11.25
C ASP A 225 -20.83 6.13 -10.38
N GLU A 226 -20.75 5.53 -9.21
CA GLU A 226 -19.68 5.81 -8.26
C GLU A 226 -18.40 5.10 -8.66
N MET A 227 -17.30 5.84 -8.63
CA MET A 227 -15.95 5.35 -8.86
C MET A 227 -15.14 5.45 -7.56
N ILE A 228 -14.37 4.41 -7.28
CA ILE A 228 -13.55 4.28 -6.07
C ILE A 228 -12.08 4.17 -6.44
N PHE A 229 -11.21 4.88 -5.74
CA PHE A 229 -9.78 4.97 -6.00
C PHE A 229 -8.96 4.85 -4.73
N GLY A 230 -7.72 4.35 -4.83
CA GLY A 230 -6.83 4.16 -3.67
C GLY A 230 -6.54 2.68 -3.42
N CYS A 231 -6.56 2.26 -2.16
CA CYS A 231 -6.24 0.91 -1.68
C CYS A 231 -4.76 0.51 -1.79
N GLY A 232 -3.85 1.45 -2.01
CA GLY A 232 -2.41 1.17 -2.12
C GLY A 232 -1.95 0.96 -3.55
N GLU A 233 -0.81 0.26 -3.73
CA GLU A 233 -0.17 0.04 -5.02
C GLU A 233 -0.81 -1.13 -5.78
N SER A 234 -1.97 -0.90 -6.35
CA SER A 234 -2.75 -1.93 -7.06
C SER A 234 -2.66 -1.75 -8.58
N ALA A 235 -2.19 -2.78 -9.27
CA ALA A 235 -2.03 -2.80 -10.74
C ALA A 235 -3.31 -3.13 -11.51
N THR A 236 -4.38 -3.57 -10.83
CA THR A 236 -5.69 -3.77 -11.44
C THR A 236 -6.28 -2.44 -11.91
N GLY A 237 -7.43 -2.45 -12.58
CA GLY A 237 -8.07 -1.21 -13.04
C GLY A 237 -8.08 -0.13 -11.95
N LEU A 238 -7.77 1.12 -12.30
CA LEU A 238 -7.59 2.21 -11.33
C LEU A 238 -8.88 2.46 -10.53
N ASN A 239 -10.04 2.45 -11.20
CA ASN A 239 -11.34 2.44 -10.54
C ASN A 239 -11.61 1.06 -9.91
N LYS A 240 -11.79 1.03 -8.59
CA LYS A 240 -12.03 -0.19 -7.81
C LYS A 240 -13.50 -0.60 -7.73
N ALA A 241 -14.45 0.21 -8.23
CA ALA A 241 -15.86 -0.19 -8.30
C ALA A 241 -16.02 -1.47 -9.12
N GLY A 242 -16.77 -2.44 -8.59
CA GLY A 242 -16.88 -3.78 -9.14
C GLY A 242 -15.75 -4.75 -8.76
N GLN A 243 -14.76 -4.31 -8.00
CA GLN A 243 -13.63 -5.13 -7.57
C GLN A 243 -13.73 -5.54 -6.09
N LYS A 244 -13.07 -6.63 -5.77
CA LYS A 244 -12.77 -7.05 -4.40
C LYS A 244 -11.26 -6.90 -4.19
N VAL A 245 -10.86 -6.13 -3.19
CA VAL A 245 -9.46 -5.79 -2.93
C VAL A 245 -9.07 -6.30 -1.54
N ASN A 246 -8.05 -7.14 -1.48
CA ASN A 246 -7.52 -7.67 -0.23
C ASN A 246 -6.33 -6.81 0.20
N LEU A 247 -6.45 -6.16 1.35
CA LEU A 247 -5.42 -5.31 1.95
C LEU A 247 -4.63 -6.12 2.97
N PHE A 248 -3.56 -6.71 2.48
CA PHE A 248 -2.63 -7.53 3.24
C PHE A 248 -1.27 -7.49 2.56
N VAL A 249 -0.23 -7.12 3.29
CA VAL A 249 1.13 -6.98 2.75
C VAL A 249 1.66 -8.35 2.34
N THR A 250 2.01 -8.50 1.06
CA THR A 250 2.57 -9.75 0.50
C THR A 250 3.68 -9.44 -0.49
N ASP A 251 4.51 -10.43 -0.78
CA ASP A 251 5.42 -10.40 -1.93
C ASP A 251 4.75 -11.09 -3.14
N PRO A 252 4.15 -10.34 -4.06
CA PRO A 252 3.50 -10.90 -5.25
C PRO A 252 4.48 -11.34 -6.32
N GLN A 253 5.78 -11.07 -6.17
CA GLN A 253 6.82 -11.25 -7.18
C GLN A 253 6.49 -10.52 -8.50
N GLY A 254 5.93 -9.31 -8.38
CA GLY A 254 5.52 -8.43 -9.46
C GLY A 254 4.16 -7.80 -9.23
N PRO A 255 3.91 -6.57 -9.74
CA PRO A 255 2.67 -5.85 -9.48
C PRO A 255 1.48 -6.31 -10.32
N GLU A 256 1.62 -7.32 -11.20
CA GLU A 256 0.62 -7.70 -12.20
C GLU A 256 -0.57 -8.49 -11.63
N THR A 257 -0.59 -8.75 -10.32
CA THR A 257 -1.63 -9.53 -9.65
C THR A 257 -2.55 -8.64 -8.80
N ASP A 258 -3.52 -9.23 -8.13
CA ASP A 258 -4.37 -8.58 -7.13
C ASP A 258 -3.69 -8.45 -5.75
N GLN A 259 -2.49 -9.02 -5.60
CA GLN A 259 -1.66 -8.90 -4.40
C GLN A 259 -0.78 -7.66 -4.45
N MET A 260 -0.36 -7.17 -3.30
CA MET A 260 0.35 -5.89 -3.21
C MET A 260 1.48 -5.93 -2.19
N TYR A 261 2.65 -5.39 -2.56
CA TYR A 261 3.70 -5.02 -1.61
C TYR A 261 3.23 -3.92 -0.64
N LYS A 262 2.37 -3.03 -1.11
CA LYS A 262 1.98 -1.79 -0.42
C LYS A 262 0.46 -1.57 -0.45
N PRO A 263 -0.34 -2.47 0.16
CA PRO A 263 -1.76 -2.22 0.36
C PRO A 263 -1.96 -1.14 1.41
N ILE A 264 -2.91 -0.24 1.19
CA ILE A 264 -3.22 0.86 2.11
C ILE A 264 -4.71 0.87 2.42
N PRO A 265 -5.15 0.88 3.69
CA PRO A 265 -6.55 0.82 4.08
C PRO A 265 -7.25 2.20 3.95
N PHE A 266 -7.10 2.81 2.78
CA PHE A 266 -7.65 4.11 2.43
C PHE A 266 -8.19 4.09 1.00
N PHE A 267 -9.34 4.71 0.80
CA PHE A 267 -9.90 4.96 -0.53
C PHE A 267 -10.64 6.30 -0.58
N MET A 268 -10.84 6.82 -1.79
CA MET A 268 -11.68 7.98 -2.07
C MET A 268 -12.70 7.70 -3.17
N SER A 269 -13.81 8.42 -3.14
CA SER A 269 -14.90 8.35 -4.10
C SER A 269 -14.99 9.63 -4.94
N ASN A 270 -15.35 9.48 -6.24
CA ASN A 270 -15.69 10.62 -7.11
C ASN A 270 -16.91 11.43 -6.62
N ARG A 271 -17.56 11.00 -5.55
CA ARG A 271 -18.68 11.71 -4.95
C ARG A 271 -18.27 12.74 -3.91
N GLY A 272 -16.99 12.94 -3.66
CA GLY A 272 -16.45 13.96 -2.73
C GLY A 272 -16.32 13.49 -1.29
N TYR A 273 -15.98 12.22 -1.09
CA TYR A 273 -15.59 11.68 0.22
C TYR A 273 -14.45 10.70 0.12
N GLY A 274 -13.72 10.53 1.21
CA GLY A 274 -12.72 9.48 1.40
C GLY A 274 -12.91 8.76 2.73
N MET A 275 -12.37 7.54 2.85
CA MET A 275 -12.41 6.76 4.09
C MET A 275 -11.04 6.13 4.37
N PHE A 276 -10.59 6.22 5.61
CA PHE A 276 -9.41 5.55 6.12
C PHE A 276 -9.79 4.61 7.26
N MET A 277 -9.59 3.32 7.04
CA MET A 277 -9.76 2.29 8.07
C MET A 277 -8.50 2.25 8.92
N HIS A 278 -8.55 2.83 10.12
CA HIS A 278 -7.42 2.91 11.04
C HIS A 278 -7.19 1.58 11.75
N THR A 279 -6.72 0.61 11.00
CA THR A 279 -6.36 -0.74 11.48
C THR A 279 -5.09 -1.24 10.81
N SER A 280 -4.35 -2.09 11.51
CA SER A 280 -3.25 -2.87 10.94
C SER A 280 -3.59 -4.35 10.74
N ALA A 281 -4.79 -4.76 11.14
CA ALA A 281 -5.30 -6.08 10.80
C ALA A 281 -5.59 -6.20 9.30
N PRO A 282 -5.64 -7.41 8.71
CA PRO A 282 -6.05 -7.60 7.33
C PRO A 282 -7.44 -7.05 7.06
N VAL A 283 -7.67 -6.49 5.86
CA VAL A 283 -8.95 -5.95 5.42
C VAL A 283 -9.28 -6.47 4.03
N THR A 284 -10.55 -6.79 3.78
CA THR A 284 -11.06 -7.06 2.43
C THR A 284 -12.13 -6.03 2.10
N CYS A 285 -11.87 -5.21 1.09
CA CYS A 285 -12.85 -4.26 0.54
C CYS A 285 -13.58 -4.89 -0.64
N ASP A 286 -14.92 -4.93 -0.59
CA ASP A 286 -15.78 -5.38 -1.67
C ASP A 286 -16.59 -4.18 -2.18
N PHE A 287 -16.09 -3.55 -3.22
CA PHE A 287 -16.68 -2.35 -3.82
C PHE A 287 -17.74 -2.72 -4.88
N GLY A 288 -18.75 -3.46 -4.47
CA GLY A 288 -19.83 -3.87 -5.37
C GLY A 288 -19.57 -5.15 -6.17
N ALA A 289 -18.49 -5.89 -5.90
CA ALA A 289 -18.15 -7.13 -6.61
C ALA A 289 -19.17 -8.26 -6.31
N THR A 290 -19.62 -8.38 -5.06
CA THR A 290 -20.58 -9.41 -4.66
C THR A 290 -22.03 -8.92 -4.58
N TYR A 291 -22.22 -7.60 -4.39
CA TYR A 291 -23.52 -6.93 -4.43
C TYR A 291 -23.32 -5.48 -4.88
N ILE A 292 -23.76 -5.15 -6.08
CA ILE A 292 -23.38 -3.92 -6.81
C ILE A 292 -23.71 -2.60 -6.09
N GLY A 293 -24.66 -2.58 -5.19
CA GLY A 293 -25.09 -1.39 -4.44
C GLY A 293 -24.43 -1.24 -3.08
N LEU A 294 -23.42 -2.04 -2.74
CA LEU A 294 -22.79 -2.03 -1.42
C LEU A 294 -21.26 -1.95 -1.50
N ASN A 295 -20.72 -1.06 -0.70
CA ASN A 295 -19.31 -1.00 -0.33
C ASN A 295 -19.14 -1.67 1.05
N LYS A 296 -18.50 -2.83 1.09
CA LYS A 296 -18.30 -3.63 2.30
C LYS A 296 -16.82 -3.64 2.66
N MET A 297 -16.51 -3.33 3.92
CA MET A 297 -15.15 -3.32 4.42
C MET A 297 -15.00 -4.40 5.51
N PHE A 298 -14.71 -5.64 5.11
CA PHE A 298 -14.50 -6.75 6.04
C PHE A 298 -13.16 -6.59 6.74
N MET A 299 -13.19 -6.13 7.99
CA MET A 299 -11.98 -5.86 8.78
C MET A 299 -11.65 -7.04 9.67
N GLY A 300 -10.38 -7.44 9.69
CA GLY A 300 -9.84 -8.43 10.64
C GLY A 300 -9.75 -7.89 12.07
N ASP A 301 -10.21 -6.67 12.31
CA ASP A 301 -10.20 -6.02 13.63
C ASP A 301 -11.50 -6.28 14.39
N GLU A 302 -11.40 -6.28 15.70
CA GLU A 302 -12.55 -6.43 16.59
C GLU A 302 -13.38 -5.14 16.67
N ASN A 303 -12.77 -3.98 16.50
CA ASN A 303 -13.41 -2.70 16.65
C ASN A 303 -13.29 -1.86 15.36
N LEU A 304 -14.27 -0.98 15.16
CA LEU A 304 -14.18 0.03 14.11
C LEU A 304 -13.46 1.27 14.60
N ASP A 305 -12.49 1.72 13.82
CA ASP A 305 -11.91 3.05 13.88
C ASP A 305 -11.79 3.57 12.43
N LEU A 306 -12.73 4.42 12.03
CA LEU A 306 -12.90 4.88 10.66
C LEU A 306 -12.84 6.40 10.60
N PHE A 307 -11.95 6.93 9.78
CA PHE A 307 -11.94 8.36 9.44
C PHE A 307 -12.68 8.57 8.11
N VAL A 308 -13.51 9.58 8.06
CA VAL A 308 -14.25 10.03 6.87
C VAL A 308 -13.82 11.44 6.55
N PHE A 309 -13.44 11.68 5.29
CA PHE A 309 -12.99 12.97 4.78
C PHE A 309 -14.00 13.51 3.77
N PHE A 310 -14.25 14.83 3.81
CA PHE A 310 -15.14 15.52 2.87
C PHE A 310 -14.35 16.49 1.98
N GLY A 311 -14.51 16.42 0.69
CA GLY A 311 -13.90 17.35 -0.26
C GLY A 311 -13.57 16.73 -1.61
N GLU A 312 -12.88 17.50 -2.44
CA GLU A 312 -12.31 17.07 -3.69
C GLU A 312 -11.02 16.25 -3.47
N PRO A 313 -10.50 15.54 -4.48
CA PRO A 313 -9.34 14.65 -4.31
C PRO A 313 -8.14 15.28 -3.59
N LYS A 314 -7.80 16.54 -3.90
CA LYS A 314 -6.70 17.26 -3.23
C LYS A 314 -6.98 17.53 -1.76
N ASP A 315 -8.21 17.90 -1.42
CA ASP A 315 -8.63 18.13 -0.04
C ASP A 315 -8.53 16.84 0.78
N ILE A 316 -9.04 15.75 0.20
CA ILE A 316 -9.04 14.43 0.85
C ILE A 316 -7.61 13.92 1.09
N LEU A 317 -6.73 14.07 0.09
CA LEU A 317 -5.32 13.68 0.22
C LEU A 317 -4.59 14.53 1.27
N ASP A 318 -4.84 15.84 1.31
CA ASP A 318 -4.26 16.75 2.29
C ASP A 318 -4.66 16.38 3.73
N GLU A 319 -5.97 16.20 3.98
CA GLU A 319 -6.51 15.79 5.28
C GLU A 319 -6.00 14.40 5.71
N TYR A 320 -5.97 13.44 4.78
CA TYR A 320 -5.48 12.09 5.06
C TYR A 320 -3.98 12.10 5.40
N THR A 321 -3.18 12.81 4.59
CA THR A 321 -1.73 12.86 4.81
C THR A 321 -1.34 13.74 6.00
N ASP A 322 -2.16 14.70 6.39
CA ASP A 322 -2.01 15.40 7.67
C ASP A 322 -2.15 14.46 8.87
N LEU A 323 -3.01 13.46 8.74
CA LEU A 323 -3.27 12.48 9.78
C LEU A 323 -2.17 11.41 9.85
N VAL A 324 -1.79 10.81 8.72
CA VAL A 324 -0.79 9.72 8.66
C VAL A 324 0.64 10.23 8.50
N GLY A 325 0.82 11.50 8.17
CA GLY A 325 2.08 12.21 8.01
C GLY A 325 2.48 12.41 6.56
N LYS A 326 2.84 13.65 6.23
CA LYS A 326 3.40 14.02 4.94
C LYS A 326 4.89 13.65 4.85
N PRO A 327 5.43 13.38 3.65
CA PRO A 327 6.85 13.08 3.49
C PRO A 327 7.70 14.33 3.76
N GLY A 328 8.92 14.12 4.25
CA GLY A 328 9.94 15.16 4.21
C GLY A 328 10.44 15.37 2.77
N MET A 329 11.00 16.55 2.49
CA MET A 329 11.56 16.85 1.18
C MET A 329 12.81 16.00 0.92
N PRO A 330 12.83 15.16 -0.15
CA PRO A 330 14.02 14.43 -0.54
C PRO A 330 15.14 15.37 -1.01
N PRO A 331 16.40 14.99 -0.88
CA PRO A 331 17.53 15.80 -1.37
C PRO A 331 17.50 15.90 -2.90
N LEU A 332 17.93 17.04 -3.44
CA LEU A 332 17.87 17.33 -4.88
C LEU A 332 18.50 16.24 -5.74
N TRP A 333 19.66 15.71 -5.31
CA TRP A 333 20.38 14.67 -6.05
C TRP A 333 19.54 13.37 -6.23
N SER A 334 18.61 13.09 -5.33
CA SER A 334 17.80 11.87 -5.39
C SER A 334 16.83 11.85 -6.58
N PHE A 335 16.43 13.00 -7.08
CA PHE A 335 15.56 13.12 -8.27
C PHE A 335 16.29 12.86 -9.59
N GLY A 336 17.61 12.74 -9.56
CA GLY A 336 18.42 12.35 -10.71
C GLY A 336 18.29 10.88 -11.08
N THR A 337 19.16 10.42 -11.97
CA THR A 337 19.18 9.03 -12.42
C THR A 337 19.91 8.14 -11.42
N TRP A 338 19.30 7.01 -11.06
CA TRP A 338 19.90 5.93 -10.29
C TRP A 338 20.30 4.81 -11.23
N MET A 339 21.60 4.51 -11.31
CA MET A 339 22.13 3.43 -12.13
C MET A 339 22.38 2.20 -11.27
N SER A 340 21.78 1.08 -11.68
CA SER A 340 21.85 -0.17 -10.94
C SER A 340 21.66 -1.38 -11.89
N ARG A 341 21.99 -2.53 -11.40
CA ARG A 341 21.55 -3.87 -11.84
C ARG A 341 21.45 -4.75 -10.60
N ILE A 342 21.12 -6.03 -10.73
CA ILE A 342 20.98 -6.92 -9.57
C ILE A 342 22.15 -6.75 -8.60
N THR A 343 23.38 -6.58 -9.08
CA THR A 343 24.48 -6.07 -8.25
C THR A 343 25.72 -5.71 -9.06
N TYR A 344 26.56 -4.86 -8.49
CA TYR A 344 27.97 -4.67 -8.83
C TYR A 344 28.79 -5.38 -7.76
N PHE A 345 29.53 -6.40 -8.14
CA PHE A 345 30.19 -7.32 -7.20
C PHE A 345 31.53 -6.80 -6.67
N SER A 346 32.09 -5.70 -7.20
CA SER A 346 33.39 -5.22 -6.80
C SER A 346 33.55 -3.71 -6.90
N GLU A 347 34.55 -3.19 -6.19
CA GLU A 347 35.01 -1.80 -6.29
C GLU A 347 35.34 -1.44 -7.75
N LYS A 348 36.03 -2.36 -8.46
CA LYS A 348 36.37 -2.19 -9.89
C LYS A 348 35.13 -2.00 -10.75
N GLU A 349 34.07 -2.81 -10.58
CA GLU A 349 32.82 -2.66 -11.33
C GLU A 349 32.14 -1.32 -11.04
N GLY A 350 32.18 -0.87 -9.78
CA GLY A 350 31.67 0.47 -9.43
C GLY A 350 32.37 1.59 -10.18
N TYR A 351 33.70 1.54 -10.25
CA TYR A 351 34.47 2.51 -11.04
C TYR A 351 34.22 2.39 -12.54
N ASP A 352 34.13 1.15 -13.08
CA ASP A 352 33.85 0.91 -14.50
C ASP A 352 32.49 1.49 -14.91
N VAL A 353 31.47 1.34 -14.06
CA VAL A 353 30.13 1.91 -14.28
C VAL A 353 30.19 3.45 -14.26
N ALA A 354 30.85 4.04 -13.28
CA ALA A 354 31.01 5.49 -13.20
C ALA A 354 31.72 6.04 -14.45
N ALA A 355 32.79 5.36 -14.90
CA ALA A 355 33.52 5.72 -16.11
C ALA A 355 32.64 5.62 -17.36
N ASN A 356 31.84 4.54 -17.52
CA ASN A 356 30.93 4.36 -18.63
C ASN A 356 29.84 5.42 -18.65
N ILE A 357 29.25 5.78 -17.51
CA ILE A 357 28.26 6.87 -17.40
C ILE A 357 28.85 8.18 -17.94
N ARG A 358 30.05 8.57 -17.47
CA ARG A 358 30.69 9.82 -17.88
C ARG A 358 31.17 9.81 -19.34
N LYS A 359 31.78 8.68 -19.78
CA LYS A 359 32.22 8.49 -21.16
C LYS A 359 31.09 8.63 -22.16
N ASN A 360 29.92 8.06 -21.84
CA ASN A 360 28.74 8.09 -22.72
C ASN A 360 27.85 9.33 -22.48
N LYS A 361 28.24 10.23 -21.56
CA LYS A 361 27.52 11.47 -21.24
C LYS A 361 26.08 11.24 -20.79
N TYR A 362 25.83 10.21 -19.98
CA TYR A 362 24.55 10.03 -19.34
C TYR A 362 24.47 10.87 -18.05
N PRO A 363 23.48 11.78 -17.91
CA PRO A 363 23.20 12.40 -16.62
C PRO A 363 22.84 11.34 -15.59
N CYS A 364 23.57 11.32 -14.47
CA CYS A 364 23.37 10.32 -13.40
C CYS A 364 23.98 10.80 -12.11
N ASP A 365 23.27 10.63 -11.01
CA ASP A 365 23.64 11.07 -9.66
C ASP A 365 23.88 9.93 -8.69
N VAL A 366 23.36 8.71 -8.95
CA VAL A 366 23.44 7.61 -7.98
C VAL A 366 23.94 6.34 -8.64
N ILE A 367 24.86 5.66 -7.98
CA ILE A 367 25.23 4.27 -8.26
C ILE A 367 24.76 3.41 -7.11
N HIS A 368 23.98 2.38 -7.40
CA HIS A 368 23.41 1.49 -6.41
C HIS A 368 24.06 0.11 -6.49
N PHE A 369 24.58 -0.38 -5.36
CA PHE A 369 25.08 -1.73 -5.17
C PHE A 369 23.98 -2.54 -4.50
N ASP A 370 23.54 -3.61 -5.19
CA ASP A 370 22.47 -4.47 -4.71
C ASP A 370 23.05 -5.68 -3.92
N THR A 371 22.48 -6.87 -3.99
CA THR A 371 22.68 -8.02 -3.10
C THR A 371 24.13 -8.49 -2.86
N GLY A 372 25.06 -8.24 -3.76
CA GLY A 372 26.40 -8.82 -3.78
C GLY A 372 27.53 -7.93 -3.28
N TRP A 373 27.27 -6.85 -2.56
CA TRP A 373 28.38 -6.06 -1.95
C TRP A 373 28.93 -6.66 -0.66
N PHE A 374 28.20 -7.64 -0.02
CA PHE A 374 28.64 -8.42 1.14
C PHE A 374 29.68 -9.49 0.77
N ASP A 375 30.30 -10.12 1.75
CA ASP A 375 31.20 -11.25 1.50
C ASP A 375 30.54 -12.41 0.79
N VAL A 376 29.31 -12.74 1.21
CA VAL A 376 28.46 -13.75 0.58
C VAL A 376 27.20 -13.04 0.07
N ASP A 377 26.89 -13.25 -1.21
CA ASP A 377 25.70 -12.68 -1.84
C ASP A 377 24.44 -13.01 -1.03
N TRP A 378 23.55 -12.04 -0.85
CA TRP A 378 22.33 -12.11 -0.03
C TRP A 378 22.53 -12.21 1.50
N GLN A 379 23.74 -12.38 2.01
CA GLN A 379 24.00 -12.48 3.45
C GLN A 379 24.36 -11.13 4.03
N CYS A 380 23.36 -10.35 4.47
CA CYS A 380 23.57 -9.02 5.05
C CYS A 380 24.46 -9.07 6.30
N ASP A 381 25.72 -8.71 6.14
CA ASP A 381 26.68 -8.58 7.24
C ASP A 381 27.13 -7.13 7.49
N TYR A 382 26.52 -6.18 6.78
CA TYR A 382 26.75 -4.73 6.88
C TYR A 382 28.23 -4.33 6.69
N LYS A 383 28.97 -5.12 5.93
CA LYS A 383 30.38 -4.91 5.64
C LYS A 383 30.65 -5.18 4.17
N PHE A 384 31.38 -4.28 3.53
CA PHE A 384 31.88 -4.54 2.18
C PHE A 384 32.82 -5.76 2.18
N SER A 385 32.69 -6.64 1.19
CA SER A 385 33.58 -7.79 1.00
C SER A 385 35.02 -7.32 0.90
N GLU A 386 35.89 -7.75 1.82
CA GLU A 386 37.30 -7.35 1.86
C GLU A 386 38.08 -7.81 0.62
N ASN A 387 37.66 -8.91 0.00
CA ASN A 387 38.29 -9.46 -1.20
C ASN A 387 37.93 -8.69 -2.48
N ARG A 388 36.80 -8.00 -2.52
CA ARG A 388 36.24 -7.35 -3.72
C ARG A 388 36.21 -5.82 -3.62
N PHE A 389 36.28 -5.30 -2.41
CA PHE A 389 36.33 -3.85 -2.10
C PHE A 389 37.53 -3.59 -1.22
N GLN A 390 38.66 -3.22 -1.83
CA GLN A 390 39.95 -3.05 -1.14
C GLN A 390 39.95 -1.83 -0.20
N ASN A 391 39.30 -0.74 -0.63
CA ASN A 391 39.18 0.48 0.15
C ASN A 391 37.81 1.15 -0.09
N PRO A 392 36.72 0.59 0.46
CA PRO A 392 35.37 1.08 0.18
C PRO A 392 35.18 2.55 0.59
N GLN A 393 35.82 3.01 1.65
CA GLN A 393 35.74 4.42 2.04
C GLN A 393 36.39 5.35 1.00
N GLN A 394 37.50 4.93 0.39
CA GLN A 394 38.13 5.70 -0.68
C GLN A 394 37.26 5.66 -1.95
N MET A 395 36.74 4.49 -2.32
CA MET A 395 35.81 4.35 -3.44
C MET A 395 34.61 5.30 -3.30
N LEU A 396 33.99 5.36 -2.12
CA LEU A 396 32.87 6.25 -1.85
C LEU A 396 33.25 7.73 -2.01
N LYS A 397 34.44 8.13 -1.53
CA LYS A 397 34.97 9.49 -1.72
C LYS A 397 35.24 9.82 -3.18
N ASP A 398 35.84 8.89 -3.92
CA ASP A 398 36.17 9.07 -5.34
C ASP A 398 34.89 9.19 -6.20
N LEU A 399 33.89 8.32 -5.96
CA LEU A 399 32.60 8.41 -6.62
C LEU A 399 31.90 9.73 -6.27
N ARG A 400 31.94 10.16 -5.01
CA ARG A 400 31.37 11.43 -4.56
C ARG A 400 32.05 12.62 -5.24
N SER A 401 33.38 12.60 -5.38
CA SER A 401 34.13 13.65 -6.08
C SER A 401 33.78 13.77 -7.56
N GLN A 402 33.27 12.70 -8.18
CA GLN A 402 32.75 12.66 -9.54
C GLN A 402 31.26 13.01 -9.61
N GLY A 403 30.62 13.39 -8.49
CA GLY A 403 29.20 13.76 -8.41
C GLY A 403 28.26 12.58 -8.23
N PHE A 404 28.75 11.40 -7.82
CA PHE A 404 27.88 10.25 -7.55
C PHE A 404 27.64 10.08 -6.06
N HIS A 405 26.41 9.79 -5.72
CA HIS A 405 25.99 9.23 -4.45
C HIS A 405 25.95 7.69 -4.54
N VAL A 406 26.08 7.02 -3.42
CA VAL A 406 26.03 5.56 -3.38
C VAL A 406 24.88 5.11 -2.50
N CYS A 407 24.07 4.18 -3.02
CA CYS A 407 23.03 3.48 -2.31
C CYS A 407 23.43 2.01 -2.12
N LEU A 408 23.13 1.44 -0.96
CA LEU A 408 23.39 0.03 -0.64
C LEU A 408 22.08 -0.70 -0.33
N TRP A 409 21.96 -1.91 -0.89
CA TRP A 409 20.88 -2.84 -0.62
C TRP A 409 21.07 -3.57 0.71
N GLN A 410 19.98 -3.90 1.37
CA GLN A 410 19.92 -4.80 2.51
C GLN A 410 18.49 -5.34 2.71
N LEU A 411 18.33 -6.38 3.53
CA LEU A 411 17.07 -6.99 3.92
C LEU A 411 17.06 -7.31 5.43
N PRO A 412 15.89 -7.53 6.05
CA PRO A 412 15.79 -7.72 7.50
C PRO A 412 15.73 -9.21 7.93
N TYR A 413 16.18 -10.14 7.07
CA TYR A 413 16.13 -11.59 7.32
C TYR A 413 17.53 -12.17 7.38
N PHE A 414 17.77 -13.10 8.32
CA PHE A 414 19.08 -13.67 8.57
C PHE A 414 18.98 -15.18 8.65
N THR A 415 19.67 -15.86 7.73
CA THR A 415 19.77 -17.32 7.73
C THR A 415 20.78 -17.78 8.78
N PRO A 416 20.77 -19.08 9.18
CA PRO A 416 21.77 -19.64 10.10
C PRO A 416 23.23 -19.50 9.63
N LYS A 417 23.45 -19.25 8.35
CA LYS A 417 24.79 -19.00 7.76
C LYS A 417 25.28 -17.57 7.97
N ASN A 418 24.42 -16.65 8.36
CA ASN A 418 24.82 -15.26 8.59
C ASN A 418 25.62 -15.13 9.88
N ARG A 419 26.72 -14.36 9.84
CA ARG A 419 27.62 -14.17 10.98
C ARG A 419 26.94 -13.56 12.22
N TYR A 420 25.84 -12.82 12.05
CA TYR A 420 25.11 -12.21 13.15
C TYR A 420 24.00 -13.12 13.71
N PHE A 421 23.69 -14.23 13.07
CA PHE A 421 22.63 -15.12 13.49
C PHE A 421 22.74 -15.56 14.95
N PRO A 422 23.93 -16.01 15.46
CA PRO A 422 24.07 -16.39 16.87
C PRO A 422 23.79 -15.22 17.83
N GLU A 423 24.27 -14.02 17.51
CA GLU A 423 24.07 -12.82 18.32
C GLU A 423 22.58 -12.45 18.39
N LEU A 424 21.87 -12.50 17.27
CA LEU A 424 20.44 -12.17 17.16
C LEU A 424 19.58 -13.14 17.96
N ILE A 425 19.97 -14.43 17.96
CA ILE A 425 19.30 -15.46 18.76
C ILE A 425 19.54 -15.20 20.25
N GLU A 426 20.80 -15.04 20.67
CA GLU A 426 21.17 -14.82 22.07
C GLU A 426 20.45 -13.62 22.67
N LYS A 427 20.33 -12.53 21.89
CA LYS A 427 19.71 -11.28 22.33
C LYS A 427 18.19 -11.22 22.11
N ASN A 428 17.56 -12.29 21.61
CA ASN A 428 16.13 -12.33 21.29
C ASN A 428 15.66 -11.16 20.38
N MET A 429 16.43 -10.85 19.33
CA MET A 429 16.16 -9.73 18.42
C MET A 429 15.27 -10.11 17.23
N TYR A 430 14.53 -11.17 17.32
CA TYR A 430 13.73 -11.74 16.24
C TYR A 430 12.27 -11.95 16.62
N VAL A 431 11.41 -11.96 15.61
CA VAL A 431 10.00 -12.35 15.76
C VAL A 431 9.94 -13.84 16.02
N LYS A 432 9.27 -14.26 17.10
CA LYS A 432 9.05 -15.67 17.44
C LYS A 432 7.81 -16.20 16.74
N ASN A 433 7.79 -17.50 16.41
CA ASN A 433 6.57 -18.16 15.98
C ASN A 433 5.57 -18.31 17.15
N GLY A 434 4.36 -18.81 16.88
CA GLY A 434 3.32 -18.98 17.89
C GLY A 434 3.69 -19.90 19.08
N ASN A 435 4.74 -20.72 18.94
CA ASN A 435 5.28 -21.60 19.99
C ASN A 435 6.45 -20.96 20.75
N GLY A 436 6.86 -19.75 20.39
CA GLY A 436 7.99 -19.06 20.98
C GLY A 436 9.37 -19.42 20.42
N GLU A 437 9.41 -20.08 19.26
CA GLU A 437 10.61 -20.54 18.55
C GLU A 437 10.89 -19.67 17.31
N LEU A 438 11.99 -19.98 16.60
CA LEU A 438 12.31 -19.36 15.30
C LEU A 438 11.27 -19.75 14.24
N PRO A 439 10.77 -18.79 13.44
CA PRO A 439 10.02 -19.13 12.26
C PRO A 439 10.97 -19.69 11.18
N TYR A 440 10.68 -20.88 10.66
CA TYR A 440 11.40 -21.48 9.52
C TYR A 440 12.94 -21.49 9.63
N GLU A 441 13.48 -21.56 10.84
CA GLU A 441 14.92 -21.56 11.13
C GLU A 441 15.64 -20.22 10.84
N ASP A 442 14.98 -19.22 10.28
CA ASP A 442 15.54 -17.90 9.99
C ASP A 442 15.17 -16.86 11.05
N VAL A 443 16.04 -15.88 11.24
CA VAL A 443 15.74 -14.67 12.01
C VAL A 443 15.03 -13.68 11.09
N VAL A 444 13.83 -13.26 11.48
CA VAL A 444 13.16 -12.06 11.01
C VAL A 444 13.28 -11.00 12.12
N LEU A 445 13.97 -9.89 11.86
CA LEU A 445 14.21 -8.86 12.89
C LEU A 445 12.90 -8.33 13.46
N ASP A 446 12.80 -8.28 14.80
CA ASP A 446 11.63 -7.68 15.46
C ASP A 446 11.81 -6.17 15.66
N PHE A 447 11.39 -5.37 14.68
CA PHE A 447 11.43 -3.91 14.79
C PHE A 447 10.42 -3.30 15.78
N SER A 448 9.61 -4.12 16.44
CA SER A 448 8.84 -3.67 17.60
C SER A 448 9.67 -3.67 18.90
N ASN A 449 10.86 -4.27 18.87
CA ASN A 449 11.82 -4.29 19.95
C ASN A 449 12.83 -3.12 19.80
N PRO A 450 12.87 -2.15 20.74
CA PRO A 450 13.81 -1.02 20.67
C PRO A 450 15.30 -1.42 20.64
N GLU A 451 15.68 -2.53 21.27
CA GLU A 451 17.03 -3.06 21.25
C GLU A 451 17.42 -3.54 19.84
N THR A 452 16.48 -4.20 19.14
CA THR A 452 16.65 -4.61 17.74
C THR A 452 16.81 -3.39 16.83
N VAL A 453 15.94 -2.39 16.99
CA VAL A 453 16.02 -1.13 16.23
C VAL A 453 17.37 -0.47 16.43
N LYS A 454 17.82 -0.35 17.69
CA LYS A 454 19.12 0.24 17.99
C LYS A 454 20.29 -0.55 17.36
N TRP A 455 20.30 -1.87 17.51
CA TRP A 455 21.32 -2.74 16.91
C TRP A 455 21.38 -2.54 15.38
N TYR A 456 20.23 -2.53 14.73
CA TYR A 456 20.13 -2.35 13.29
C TYR A 456 20.58 -0.95 12.85
N GLN A 457 20.15 0.10 13.54
CA GLN A 457 20.60 1.48 13.29
C GLN A 457 22.10 1.65 13.49
N ASP A 458 22.71 1.00 14.48
CA ASP A 458 24.15 1.01 14.69
C ASP A 458 24.93 0.40 13.51
N LYS A 459 24.39 -0.68 12.87
CA LYS A 459 24.98 -1.27 11.66
C LYS A 459 24.89 -0.30 10.47
N LEU A 460 23.73 0.29 10.24
CA LEU A 460 23.55 1.27 9.17
C LEU A 460 24.40 2.55 9.40
N ALA A 461 24.52 2.99 10.64
CA ALA A 461 25.37 4.15 10.98
C ALA A 461 26.84 3.93 10.57
N GLY A 462 27.35 2.71 10.69
CA GLY A 462 28.68 2.35 10.22
C GLY A 462 28.87 2.62 8.73
N LEU A 463 27.86 2.29 7.91
CA LEU A 463 27.88 2.50 6.46
C LEU A 463 27.68 3.99 6.08
N LEU A 464 26.71 4.65 6.70
CA LEU A 464 26.43 6.06 6.46
C LEU A 464 27.64 6.95 6.81
N ASN A 465 28.34 6.66 7.92
CA ASN A 465 29.52 7.42 8.37
C ASN A 465 30.72 7.29 7.43
N ILE A 466 30.86 6.21 6.66
CA ILE A 466 31.95 6.09 5.68
C ILE A 466 31.62 6.70 4.32
N GLY A 467 30.39 7.21 4.12
CA GLY A 467 29.99 7.97 2.93
C GLY A 467 28.87 7.36 2.07
N VAL A 468 28.21 6.27 2.53
CA VAL A 468 26.99 5.76 1.89
C VAL A 468 25.89 6.81 2.03
N SER A 469 25.18 7.13 0.94
CA SER A 469 24.22 8.24 0.91
C SER A 469 22.77 7.80 1.13
N ALA A 470 22.40 6.58 0.75
CA ALA A 470 21.06 6.04 0.92
C ALA A 470 21.08 4.52 1.14
N ILE A 471 20.02 4.01 1.70
CA ILE A 471 19.79 2.57 1.94
C ILE A 471 18.57 2.12 1.15
N LYS A 472 18.69 1.03 0.37
CA LYS A 472 17.55 0.31 -0.18
C LYS A 472 16.99 -0.62 0.90
N VAL A 473 15.71 -0.45 1.17
CA VAL A 473 14.94 -1.16 2.20
C VAL A 473 14.09 -2.21 1.51
N ASP A 474 14.73 -3.32 1.20
CA ASP A 474 14.09 -4.38 0.43
C ASP A 474 13.37 -5.38 1.31
N PHE A 475 12.35 -6.06 0.74
CA PHE A 475 11.48 -6.97 1.48
C PHE A 475 10.64 -6.27 2.57
N GLY A 476 10.35 -6.98 3.66
CA GLY A 476 9.51 -6.51 4.76
C GLY A 476 8.13 -7.17 4.78
N GLU A 477 7.79 -7.99 3.78
CA GLU A 477 6.51 -8.67 3.64
C GLU A 477 6.45 -9.99 4.41
N ALA A 478 7.61 -10.59 4.71
CA ALA A 478 7.70 -11.93 5.32
C ALA A 478 7.60 -11.93 6.86
N ALA A 479 7.09 -10.86 7.46
CA ALA A 479 6.86 -10.80 8.89
C ALA A 479 5.82 -11.86 9.32
N PRO A 480 6.12 -12.75 10.31
CA PRO A 480 5.25 -13.87 10.66
C PRO A 480 3.87 -13.43 11.15
N LEU A 481 2.81 -13.88 10.46
CA LEU A 481 1.42 -13.60 10.83
C LEU A 481 1.03 -14.21 12.17
N ASN A 482 1.55 -15.41 12.47
CA ASN A 482 1.37 -16.09 13.74
C ASN A 482 2.48 -15.75 14.76
N GLY A 483 3.23 -14.66 14.52
CA GLY A 483 4.38 -14.28 15.31
C GLY A 483 4.01 -13.71 16.67
N ILE A 484 4.94 -13.86 17.61
CA ILE A 484 4.96 -13.18 18.91
C ILE A 484 5.99 -12.07 18.83
N TYR A 485 5.52 -10.84 18.97
CA TYR A 485 6.32 -9.61 18.84
C TYR A 485 6.58 -8.97 20.21
N ALA A 486 7.69 -8.27 20.33
CA ALA A 486 8.06 -7.55 21.56
C ALA A 486 7.06 -6.44 21.95
N SER A 487 6.30 -5.93 21.01
CA SER A 487 5.19 -4.99 21.25
C SER A 487 4.07 -5.57 22.12
N GLY A 488 4.03 -6.89 22.29
CA GLY A 488 2.94 -7.61 22.95
C GLY A 488 1.70 -7.82 22.07
N LYS A 489 1.73 -7.36 20.81
CA LYS A 489 0.70 -7.66 19.81
C LYS A 489 1.05 -8.93 19.04
N SER A 490 0.02 -9.64 18.57
CA SER A 490 0.21 -10.79 17.68
C SER A 490 0.59 -10.32 16.26
N GLY A 491 1.14 -11.23 15.47
CA GLY A 491 1.42 -11.00 14.07
C GLY A 491 0.19 -10.59 13.26
N TRP A 492 -1.01 -10.92 13.71
CA TRP A 492 -2.26 -10.45 13.12
C TRP A 492 -2.33 -8.92 12.97
N TYR A 493 -1.74 -8.18 13.92
CA TYR A 493 -1.67 -6.72 13.92
C TYR A 493 -0.28 -6.17 13.56
N GLU A 494 0.78 -6.95 13.76
CA GLU A 494 2.16 -6.48 13.50
C GLU A 494 2.64 -6.77 12.08
N HIS A 495 2.08 -7.75 11.39
CA HIS A 495 2.48 -8.11 10.03
C HIS A 495 2.41 -6.90 9.06
N ASN A 496 1.25 -6.26 8.97
CA ASN A 496 1.09 -5.08 8.12
C ASN A 496 1.81 -3.82 8.65
N LEU A 497 2.13 -3.77 9.94
CA LEU A 497 2.93 -2.66 10.52
C LEU A 497 4.43 -2.85 10.35
N TYR A 498 4.87 -4.06 10.03
CA TYR A 498 6.29 -4.38 9.92
C TYR A 498 7.03 -3.45 8.94
N PRO A 499 6.54 -3.20 7.72
CA PRO A 499 7.16 -2.23 6.81
C PRO A 499 7.29 -0.84 7.41
N VAL A 500 6.24 -0.35 8.10
CA VAL A 500 6.28 1.00 8.71
C VAL A 500 7.38 1.11 9.75
N ARG A 501 7.57 0.07 10.59
CA ARG A 501 8.63 0.03 11.59
C ARG A 501 10.03 -0.04 10.97
N TYR A 502 10.15 -0.82 9.90
CA TYR A 502 11.37 -1.00 9.15
C TYR A 502 11.79 0.29 8.45
N ASP A 503 10.87 0.93 7.72
CA ASP A 503 11.05 2.24 7.09
C ASP A 503 11.45 3.31 8.11
N MET A 504 10.77 3.35 9.26
CA MET A 504 11.04 4.27 10.35
C MET A 504 12.48 4.11 10.86
N ALA A 505 12.92 2.87 11.10
CA ALA A 505 14.26 2.60 11.62
C ALA A 505 15.36 3.12 10.68
N VAL A 506 15.20 2.94 9.37
CA VAL A 506 16.16 3.42 8.35
C VAL A 506 16.10 4.94 8.19
N SER A 507 14.88 5.49 8.09
CA SER A 507 14.70 6.94 7.90
C SER A 507 15.26 7.75 9.06
N GLU A 508 15.02 7.32 10.30
CA GLU A 508 15.50 8.00 11.50
C GLU A 508 17.03 8.10 11.56
N ILE A 509 17.74 6.99 11.29
CA ILE A 509 19.21 7.02 11.33
C ILE A 509 19.82 7.80 10.18
N THR A 510 19.23 7.71 8.96
CA THR A 510 19.66 8.47 7.80
C THR A 510 19.48 9.97 8.04
N LYS A 511 18.32 10.39 8.52
CA LYS A 511 18.03 11.77 8.87
C LYS A 511 18.93 12.30 9.99
N LYS A 512 19.19 11.49 10.99
CA LYS A 512 20.06 11.85 12.13
C LYS A 512 21.48 12.14 11.68
N LEU A 513 22.03 11.34 10.75
CA LEU A 513 23.44 11.44 10.35
C LEU A 513 23.66 12.39 9.17
N HIS A 514 22.75 12.42 8.20
CA HIS A 514 22.90 13.19 6.96
C HIS A 514 21.99 14.42 6.89
N ASN A 515 21.01 14.55 7.80
CA ASN A 515 19.93 15.54 7.72
C ASN A 515 19.14 15.46 6.39
N GLU A 516 19.12 14.28 5.77
CA GLU A 516 18.44 14.00 4.51
C GLU A 516 17.31 12.98 4.75
N ASN A 517 16.22 13.12 4.03
CA ASN A 517 15.06 12.25 4.11
C ASN A 517 14.96 11.46 2.81
N ILE A 518 15.71 10.38 2.72
CA ILE A 518 15.78 9.53 1.53
C ILE A 518 16.11 8.09 1.91
N MET A 519 15.34 7.17 1.37
CA MET A 519 15.59 5.73 1.33
C MET A 519 14.90 5.16 0.11
N TRP A 520 15.06 3.87 -0.18
CA TRP A 520 14.44 3.20 -1.32
C TRP A 520 13.74 1.94 -0.83
N ALA A 521 12.42 2.02 -0.53
CA ALA A 521 11.68 0.96 0.16
C ALA A 521 10.72 0.20 -0.76
N ARG A 522 10.49 -1.10 -0.46
CA ARG A 522 9.57 -1.97 -1.19
C ARG A 522 8.19 -2.04 -0.57
N ALA A 523 8.10 -2.47 0.66
CA ALA A 523 6.83 -2.68 1.35
C ALA A 523 6.34 -1.42 2.07
N ALA A 524 5.01 -1.28 2.25
CA ALA A 524 4.42 -0.19 3.02
C ALA A 524 3.04 -0.54 3.59
N TRP A 525 2.64 0.20 4.60
CA TRP A 525 1.29 0.31 5.13
C TRP A 525 0.99 1.77 5.45
N ALA A 526 -0.24 2.09 5.94
CA ALA A 526 -0.56 3.45 6.36
C ALA A 526 0.41 3.95 7.44
N GLY A 527 1.02 5.13 7.22
CA GLY A 527 2.09 5.70 8.01
C GLY A 527 3.45 5.71 7.30
N SER A 528 3.69 4.83 6.32
CA SER A 528 4.91 4.85 5.49
C SER A 528 5.00 6.06 4.57
N GLN A 529 3.92 6.82 4.36
CA GLN A 529 3.90 8.07 3.58
C GLN A 529 5.00 9.06 4.01
N ARG A 530 5.37 9.04 5.29
CA ARG A 530 6.42 9.89 5.88
C ARG A 530 7.83 9.60 5.37
N TYR A 531 8.04 8.42 4.80
CA TYR A 531 9.38 7.89 4.49
C TYR A 531 9.58 7.76 2.98
N PRO A 532 10.07 8.80 2.29
CA PRO A 532 10.34 8.71 0.86
C PRO A 532 11.61 7.88 0.60
N LEU A 533 11.63 7.09 -0.46
CA LEU A 533 10.58 6.79 -1.42
C LEU A 533 10.32 5.28 -1.48
N HIS A 534 9.31 4.91 -2.24
CA HIS A 534 8.97 3.51 -2.52
C HIS A 534 9.03 3.24 -4.03
N TRP A 535 9.25 1.95 -4.42
CA TRP A 535 9.23 1.55 -5.83
C TRP A 535 8.26 0.40 -6.09
N GLY A 536 7.94 0.19 -7.36
CA GLY A 536 6.89 -0.74 -7.82
C GLY A 536 7.22 -2.24 -7.71
N GLY A 537 8.37 -2.62 -7.11
CA GLY A 537 8.78 -4.02 -7.01
C GLY A 537 9.24 -4.62 -8.36
N ASP A 538 9.12 -5.93 -8.50
CA ASP A 538 9.76 -6.76 -9.53
C ASP A 538 8.83 -6.96 -10.75
N ALA A 539 8.51 -5.89 -11.48
CA ALA A 539 7.59 -5.93 -12.61
C ALA A 539 8.02 -6.90 -13.73
N ALA A 540 7.06 -7.57 -14.35
CA ALA A 540 7.31 -8.39 -15.51
C ALA A 540 7.78 -7.55 -16.71
N THR A 541 8.72 -8.11 -17.48
CA THR A 541 9.31 -7.50 -18.68
C THR A 541 8.37 -7.70 -19.87
N THR A 542 7.18 -7.05 -19.81
CA THR A 542 6.11 -7.17 -20.82
C THR A 542 5.34 -5.86 -20.98
N ASN A 543 4.52 -5.75 -22.03
CA ASN A 543 3.62 -4.61 -22.21
C ASN A 543 2.59 -4.51 -21.06
N THR A 544 2.06 -5.65 -20.61
CA THR A 544 1.12 -5.70 -19.48
C THR A 544 1.80 -5.33 -18.17
N GLY A 545 3.08 -5.72 -17.98
CA GLY A 545 3.89 -5.28 -16.85
C GLY A 545 4.09 -3.76 -16.83
N MET A 546 4.33 -3.15 -17.98
CA MET A 546 4.44 -1.69 -18.12
C MET A 546 3.13 -0.98 -17.75
N LEU A 547 1.98 -1.46 -18.27
CA LEU A 547 0.66 -0.92 -17.93
C LEU A 547 0.32 -1.13 -16.45
N GLY A 548 0.56 -2.33 -15.93
CA GLY A 548 0.35 -2.66 -14.52
C GLY A 548 1.17 -1.75 -13.60
N THR A 549 2.43 -1.51 -13.96
CA THR A 549 3.32 -0.59 -13.23
C THR A 549 2.78 0.85 -13.22
N LEU A 550 2.27 1.34 -14.36
CA LEU A 550 1.65 2.68 -14.42
C LEU A 550 0.43 2.78 -13.50
N ARG A 551 -0.50 1.83 -13.61
CA ARG A 551 -1.71 1.79 -12.76
C ARG A 551 -1.38 1.67 -11.28
N ALA A 552 -0.40 0.84 -10.94
CA ALA A 552 0.09 0.67 -9.58
C ALA A 552 0.64 1.98 -9.00
N GLY A 553 1.47 2.70 -9.77
CA GLY A 553 2.00 4.01 -9.38
C GLY A 553 0.90 5.07 -9.18
N LEU A 554 -0.10 5.10 -10.07
CA LEU A 554 -1.26 6.01 -9.94
C LEU A 554 -2.09 5.68 -8.69
N SER A 555 -2.41 4.40 -8.48
CA SER A 555 -3.17 3.92 -7.31
C SER A 555 -2.43 4.22 -6.01
N PHE A 556 -1.10 4.07 -6.00
CA PHE A 556 -0.26 4.36 -4.84
C PHE A 556 -0.25 5.86 -4.51
N GLY A 557 -0.11 6.72 -5.53
CA GLY A 557 -0.22 8.17 -5.37
C GLY A 557 -1.57 8.59 -4.78
N LEU A 558 -2.67 7.97 -5.25
CA LEU A 558 -4.03 8.18 -4.72
C LEU A 558 -4.24 7.61 -3.30
N SER A 559 -3.22 6.94 -2.75
CA SER A 559 -3.18 6.46 -1.36
C SER A 559 -2.26 7.32 -0.47
N GLY A 560 -1.92 8.56 -0.91
CA GLY A 560 -1.20 9.57 -0.13
C GLY A 560 0.32 9.50 -0.24
N PHE A 561 0.88 8.81 -1.23
CA PHE A 561 2.33 8.74 -1.45
C PHE A 561 2.79 9.73 -2.51
N SER A 562 3.66 10.67 -2.12
CA SER A 562 4.13 11.74 -3.00
C SER A 562 5.21 11.28 -3.99
N PHE A 563 6.11 10.39 -3.56
CA PHE A 563 7.28 9.99 -4.34
C PHE A 563 7.28 8.49 -4.60
N TRP A 564 7.51 8.15 -5.86
CA TRP A 564 7.47 6.79 -6.33
C TRP A 564 8.44 6.58 -7.50
N SER A 565 8.91 5.36 -7.67
CA SER A 565 9.74 4.91 -8.77
C SER A 565 9.36 3.50 -9.21
N HIS A 566 10.02 3.01 -10.24
CA HIS A 566 9.91 1.63 -10.72
C HIS A 566 11.17 1.24 -11.50
N ASP A 567 11.32 -0.05 -11.77
CA ASP A 567 12.43 -0.55 -12.55
C ASP A 567 12.12 -0.41 -14.05
N MET A 568 12.85 0.48 -14.72
CA MET A 568 12.63 0.74 -16.15
C MET A 568 12.90 -0.50 -17.01
N GLY A 569 11.87 -0.94 -17.71
CA GLY A 569 11.96 -2.11 -18.58
C GLY A 569 11.49 -3.41 -17.94
N GLY A 570 11.12 -3.39 -16.67
CA GLY A 570 10.84 -4.58 -15.86
C GLY A 570 12.09 -5.17 -15.23
N PHE A 571 11.93 -6.15 -14.32
CA PHE A 571 13.03 -6.64 -13.48
C PHE A 571 13.55 -8.02 -13.88
N VAL A 572 12.65 -8.97 -14.16
CA VAL A 572 12.98 -10.43 -14.11
C VAL A 572 13.71 -10.96 -15.35
N LYS A 573 13.56 -10.32 -16.52
CA LYS A 573 14.11 -10.79 -17.80
C LYS A 573 14.82 -9.67 -18.55
N SER A 574 15.69 -10.05 -19.49
CA SER A 574 16.29 -9.08 -20.43
C SER A 574 15.21 -8.31 -21.18
N THR A 575 15.26 -7.00 -21.13
CA THR A 575 14.26 -6.15 -21.72
C THR A 575 14.48 -6.04 -23.24
N PRO A 576 13.48 -6.41 -24.07
CA PRO A 576 13.57 -6.19 -25.51
C PRO A 576 13.74 -4.71 -25.84
N GLU A 577 14.50 -4.39 -26.89
CA GLU A 577 14.80 -3.01 -27.29
C GLU A 577 13.54 -2.13 -27.44
N ASP A 578 12.51 -2.64 -28.14
CA ASP A 578 11.27 -1.90 -28.35
C ASP A 578 10.58 -1.56 -27.04
N LEU A 579 10.44 -2.53 -26.14
CA LEU A 579 9.82 -2.32 -24.83
C LEU A 579 10.65 -1.33 -24.00
N TYR A 580 11.98 -1.46 -24.01
CA TYR A 580 12.85 -0.59 -23.23
C TYR A 580 12.79 0.86 -23.74
N CYS A 581 12.82 1.07 -25.07
CA CYS A 581 12.67 2.41 -25.67
C CYS A 581 11.35 3.09 -25.33
N ARG A 582 10.26 2.33 -25.16
CA ARG A 582 8.95 2.88 -24.72
C ARG A 582 8.90 3.12 -23.22
N TRP A 583 9.55 2.27 -22.42
CA TRP A 583 9.54 2.38 -20.95
C TRP A 583 10.46 3.47 -20.40
N ILE A 584 11.61 3.73 -21.07
CA ILE A 584 12.59 4.73 -20.66
C ILE A 584 11.95 6.12 -20.46
N PRO A 585 11.21 6.73 -21.41
CA PRO A 585 10.59 8.04 -21.21
C PRO A 585 9.59 8.04 -20.05
N PHE A 586 8.81 6.98 -19.88
CA PHE A 586 7.92 6.82 -18.73
C PHE A 586 8.73 6.83 -17.43
N GLY A 587 9.82 6.04 -17.34
CA GLY A 587 10.66 6.00 -16.15
C GLY A 587 11.32 7.33 -15.80
N PHE A 588 11.68 8.15 -16.78
CA PHE A 588 12.23 9.48 -16.54
C PHE A 588 11.18 10.53 -16.15
N LEU A 589 9.93 10.35 -16.54
CA LEU A 589 8.82 11.25 -16.19
C LEU A 589 8.04 10.76 -14.94
N THR A 590 8.72 10.12 -14.01
CA THR A 590 8.27 9.85 -12.64
C THR A 590 9.11 10.64 -11.64
N SER A 591 8.73 10.66 -10.37
CA SER A 591 9.45 11.46 -9.38
C SER A 591 10.93 11.05 -9.30
N HIS A 592 11.21 9.78 -9.13
CA HIS A 592 12.56 9.21 -9.08
C HIS A 592 12.75 8.19 -10.20
N THR A 593 13.96 8.07 -10.70
CA THR A 593 14.25 7.30 -11.91
C THR A 593 15.36 6.29 -11.66
N ARG A 594 15.09 5.01 -11.91
CA ARG A 594 16.07 3.94 -11.73
C ARG A 594 16.15 3.03 -12.96
N ALA A 595 17.38 2.87 -13.50
CA ALA A 595 17.72 1.74 -14.37
C ALA A 595 18.14 0.57 -13.47
N HIS A 596 17.37 -0.52 -13.45
CA HIS A 596 17.61 -1.69 -12.62
C HIS A 596 16.90 -2.91 -13.21
N GLY A 597 17.53 -4.08 -13.11
CA GLY A 597 16.97 -5.34 -13.55
C GLY A 597 17.87 -6.49 -13.13
N ALA A 598 17.35 -7.71 -12.99
CA ALA A 598 18.16 -8.89 -12.72
C ALA A 598 19.14 -9.16 -13.87
N PRO A 599 18.75 -9.19 -15.15
CA PRO A 599 19.67 -8.95 -16.26
C PRO A 599 20.03 -7.46 -16.36
N PRO A 600 21.29 -7.13 -16.73
CA PRO A 600 21.74 -5.74 -16.85
C PRO A 600 20.87 -4.91 -17.80
N THR A 601 20.54 -3.68 -17.40
CA THR A 601 19.75 -2.72 -18.17
C THR A 601 20.49 -1.41 -18.46
N GLU A 602 21.77 -1.35 -18.18
CA GLU A 602 22.60 -0.19 -18.49
C GLU A 602 22.61 0.09 -19.99
N PRO A 603 22.33 1.32 -20.44
CA PRO A 603 22.10 1.61 -21.89
C PRO A 603 23.29 1.32 -22.78
N TRP A 604 24.52 1.36 -22.26
CA TRP A 604 25.74 1.04 -23.05
C TRP A 604 25.95 -0.44 -23.29
N LEU A 605 25.17 -1.33 -22.65
CA LEU A 605 25.22 -2.76 -22.89
C LEU A 605 24.30 -3.22 -24.03
N TYR A 606 23.46 -2.32 -24.52
CA TYR A 606 22.69 -2.55 -25.74
C TYR A 606 23.50 -2.15 -26.98
N ASP A 607 23.62 -3.03 -27.96
CA ASP A 607 24.26 -2.73 -29.26
C ASP A 607 23.48 -1.66 -30.03
N SER A 608 22.22 -1.47 -29.68
CA SER A 608 21.32 -0.52 -30.32
C SER A 608 21.65 0.91 -29.95
N LYS A 609 22.06 1.69 -30.96
CA LYS A 609 22.19 3.16 -30.80
C LYS A 609 20.88 3.82 -30.42
N ARG A 610 19.73 3.27 -30.83
CA ARG A 610 18.41 3.78 -30.51
C ARG A 610 18.18 3.78 -28.99
N VAL A 611 18.45 2.66 -28.32
CA VAL A 611 18.32 2.55 -26.83
C VAL A 611 19.19 3.61 -26.14
N GLN A 612 20.48 3.69 -26.58
CA GLN A 612 21.43 4.62 -26.00
C GLN A 612 20.99 6.09 -26.17
N ASP A 613 20.45 6.45 -27.34
CA ASP A 613 20.00 7.82 -27.65
C ASP A 613 18.68 8.15 -26.93
N VAL A 614 17.73 7.21 -26.86
CA VAL A 614 16.47 7.41 -26.11
C VAL A 614 16.76 7.62 -24.63
N PHE A 615 17.63 6.80 -24.04
CA PHE A 615 18.02 6.94 -22.64
C PHE A 615 18.65 8.32 -22.36
N ARG A 616 19.64 8.71 -23.19
CA ARG A 616 20.34 10.00 -23.04
C ARG A 616 19.39 11.18 -23.16
N LYS A 617 18.55 11.21 -24.21
CA LYS A 617 17.58 12.28 -24.44
C LYS A 617 16.56 12.41 -23.32
N SER A 618 16.06 11.27 -22.81
CA SER A 618 15.10 11.24 -21.69
C SER A 618 15.76 11.73 -20.39
N ALA A 619 17.00 11.30 -20.12
CA ALA A 619 17.76 11.80 -18.99
C ALA A 619 18.01 13.31 -19.10
N GLU A 620 18.52 13.80 -20.23
CA GLU A 620 18.75 15.23 -20.47
C GLU A 620 17.47 16.06 -20.34
N MET A 621 16.33 15.55 -20.80
CA MET A 621 15.02 16.17 -20.64
C MET A 621 14.67 16.32 -19.15
N LYS A 622 14.75 15.24 -18.35
CA LYS A 622 14.48 15.29 -16.91
C LYS A 622 15.38 16.29 -16.19
N TYR A 623 16.68 16.32 -16.50
CA TYR A 623 17.61 17.25 -15.87
C TYR A 623 17.33 18.71 -16.25
N ARG A 624 16.86 18.99 -17.48
CA ARG A 624 16.36 20.33 -17.85
C ARG A 624 15.09 20.70 -17.09
N LEU A 625 14.23 19.72 -16.81
CA LEU A 625 12.99 19.90 -16.03
C LEU A 625 13.24 19.95 -14.52
N MET A 626 14.48 19.78 -14.03
CA MET A 626 14.77 19.66 -12.59
C MET A 626 14.23 20.83 -11.74
N PRO A 627 14.28 22.09 -12.17
CA PRO A 627 13.65 23.19 -11.43
C PRO A 627 12.14 23.00 -11.25
N TYR A 628 11.43 22.52 -12.30
CA TYR A 628 10.02 22.16 -12.23
C TYR A 628 9.79 20.97 -11.28
N VAL A 629 10.56 19.89 -11.45
CA VAL A 629 10.47 18.68 -10.64
C VAL A 629 10.62 19.02 -9.16
N TYR A 630 11.62 19.84 -8.81
CA TYR A 630 11.89 20.19 -7.40
C TYR A 630 10.82 21.14 -6.83
N ALA A 631 10.28 22.05 -7.64
CA ALA A 631 9.16 22.92 -7.23
C ALA A 631 7.89 22.09 -7.00
N GLN A 632 7.58 21.12 -7.87
CA GLN A 632 6.44 20.22 -7.69
C GLN A 632 6.64 19.29 -6.49
N ALA A 633 7.86 18.79 -6.25
CA ALA A 633 8.18 17.99 -5.08
C ALA A 633 7.91 18.77 -3.77
N LYS A 634 8.23 20.07 -3.74
CA LYS A 634 7.91 20.93 -2.59
C LYS A 634 6.38 21.02 -2.38
N GLU A 635 5.60 21.26 -3.43
CA GLU A 635 4.15 21.27 -3.33
C GLU A 635 3.62 19.92 -2.79
N CYS A 636 4.17 18.81 -3.29
CA CYS A 636 3.79 17.47 -2.85
C CYS A 636 4.05 17.26 -1.35
N THR A 637 5.19 17.72 -0.82
CA THR A 637 5.50 17.60 0.61
C THR A 637 4.64 18.49 1.49
N GLU A 638 4.20 19.64 0.98
CA GLU A 638 3.35 20.58 1.73
C GLU A 638 1.89 20.14 1.77
N LYS A 639 1.38 19.54 0.67
CA LYS A 639 -0.04 19.20 0.49
C LYS A 639 -0.34 17.69 0.45
N GLY A 640 0.67 16.84 0.59
CA GLY A 640 0.47 15.38 0.49
C GLY A 640 0.05 14.88 -0.89
N LEU A 641 0.31 15.66 -1.96
CA LEU A 641 -0.06 15.30 -3.32
C LEU A 641 0.97 14.37 -3.96
N PRO A 642 0.55 13.49 -4.88
CA PRO A 642 1.51 12.68 -5.63
C PRO A 642 2.19 13.49 -6.75
N MET A 643 3.44 13.11 -7.07
CA MET A 643 4.12 13.59 -8.27
C MET A 643 3.55 12.96 -9.55
N LEU A 644 3.12 11.71 -9.47
CA LEU A 644 2.43 10.97 -10.53
C LEU A 644 0.92 11.09 -10.27
N ARG A 645 0.24 12.00 -10.95
CA ARG A 645 -1.17 12.36 -10.66
C ARG A 645 -2.11 11.76 -11.69
N ALA A 646 -3.15 11.03 -11.23
CA ALA A 646 -4.31 10.76 -12.08
C ALA A 646 -4.95 12.09 -12.51
N LEU A 647 -5.47 12.15 -13.73
CA LEU A 647 -5.94 13.41 -14.32
C LEU A 647 -6.99 14.13 -13.46
N PHE A 648 -7.90 13.39 -12.85
CA PHE A 648 -8.97 13.94 -12.01
C PHE A 648 -8.46 14.62 -10.72
N VAL A 649 -7.21 14.40 -10.31
CA VAL A 649 -6.64 15.12 -9.16
C VAL A 649 -6.50 16.62 -9.48
N GLU A 650 -6.16 16.95 -10.73
CA GLU A 650 -6.07 18.33 -11.22
C GLU A 650 -7.38 18.82 -11.84
N PHE A 651 -8.16 17.91 -12.45
CA PHE A 651 -9.38 18.21 -13.20
C PHE A 651 -10.59 17.43 -12.62
N PRO A 652 -11.00 17.68 -11.36
CA PRO A 652 -12.07 16.93 -10.72
C PRO A 652 -13.45 17.17 -11.35
N ASP A 653 -13.65 18.32 -11.97
CA ASP A 653 -14.91 18.69 -12.66
C ASP A 653 -15.03 18.09 -14.06
N ASP A 654 -13.97 17.48 -14.60
CA ASP A 654 -13.95 16.86 -15.91
C ASP A 654 -14.32 15.36 -15.83
N PRO A 655 -15.52 14.94 -16.30
CA PRO A 655 -15.95 13.56 -16.24
C PRO A 655 -15.07 12.58 -17.04
N GLY A 656 -14.34 13.07 -18.05
CA GLY A 656 -13.38 12.28 -18.84
C GLY A 656 -12.15 11.93 -18.03
N ALA A 657 -11.64 12.87 -17.25
CA ALA A 657 -10.45 12.71 -16.42
C ALA A 657 -10.56 11.54 -15.41
N TRP A 658 -11.77 11.25 -14.92
CA TRP A 658 -12.04 10.14 -14.00
C TRP A 658 -11.96 8.75 -14.63
N LYS A 659 -12.01 8.64 -15.95
CA LYS A 659 -12.08 7.38 -16.69
C LYS A 659 -10.73 6.95 -17.28
N VAL A 660 -9.73 7.79 -17.18
CA VAL A 660 -8.41 7.58 -17.79
C VAL A 660 -7.47 6.94 -16.76
N ASP A 661 -6.86 5.80 -17.09
CA ASP A 661 -5.95 5.05 -16.23
C ASP A 661 -4.64 4.60 -16.93
N ASP A 662 -4.38 5.13 -18.12
CA ASP A 662 -3.24 4.79 -18.96
C ASP A 662 -2.40 6.01 -19.40
N GLU A 663 -2.66 7.15 -18.75
CA GLU A 663 -1.91 8.41 -18.86
C GLU A 663 -2.04 9.20 -17.55
N TYR A 664 -1.16 10.18 -17.33
CA TYR A 664 -1.07 10.88 -16.06
C TYR A 664 -0.49 12.28 -16.22
N LEU A 665 -0.60 13.07 -15.14
CA LEU A 665 0.16 14.31 -14.99
C LEU A 665 1.43 14.05 -14.15
N PHE A 666 2.57 14.44 -14.67
CA PHE A 666 3.81 14.56 -13.92
C PHE A 666 3.86 15.96 -13.27
N GLY A 667 3.64 16.01 -11.96
CA GLY A 667 3.30 17.26 -11.29
C GLY A 667 1.91 17.77 -11.71
N SER A 668 1.75 19.08 -11.85
CA SER A 668 0.45 19.71 -12.14
C SER A 668 0.24 20.10 -13.62
N GLN A 669 1.30 20.06 -14.47
CA GLN A 669 1.26 20.71 -15.79
C GLN A 669 1.75 19.85 -16.95
N ILE A 670 2.46 18.75 -16.73
CA ILE A 670 3.01 17.90 -17.79
C ILE A 670 2.20 16.62 -17.90
N LEU A 671 1.40 16.48 -18.95
CA LEU A 671 0.67 15.25 -19.26
C LEU A 671 1.62 14.28 -19.97
N VAL A 672 1.60 13.03 -19.52
CA VAL A 672 2.42 11.94 -20.03
C VAL A 672 1.52 10.77 -20.44
N ALA A 673 1.61 10.37 -21.70
CA ALA A 673 0.85 9.28 -22.29
C ALA A 673 1.81 8.23 -22.89
N PRO A 674 2.25 7.22 -22.10
CA PRO A 674 3.21 6.22 -22.55
C PRO A 674 2.66 5.37 -23.71
N LEU A 675 3.54 4.94 -24.62
CA LEU A 675 3.21 3.94 -25.64
C LEU A 675 3.26 2.54 -24.99
N LEU A 676 2.10 1.96 -24.73
CA LEU A 676 1.95 0.72 -23.94
C LEU A 676 1.98 -0.55 -24.79
N GLU A 677 1.93 -0.45 -26.11
CA GLU A 677 1.90 -1.59 -27.02
C GLU A 677 3.10 -1.59 -27.97
N SER A 678 3.54 -2.76 -28.37
CA SER A 678 4.64 -2.93 -29.34
C SER A 678 4.19 -2.56 -30.75
N GLY A 679 5.10 -1.96 -31.50
CA GLY A 679 4.90 -1.67 -32.92
C GLY A 679 3.98 -0.48 -33.25
N ILE A 680 3.46 0.24 -32.25
CA ILE A 680 2.69 1.45 -32.46
C ILE A 680 3.60 2.68 -32.46
N THR A 681 3.25 3.68 -33.28
CA THR A 681 3.94 4.98 -33.37
C THR A 681 3.15 6.11 -32.75
N GLY A 682 1.89 5.86 -32.39
CA GLY A 682 1.01 6.83 -31.76
C GLY A 682 -0.18 6.15 -31.09
N ARG A 683 -0.90 6.91 -30.27
CA ARG A 683 -2.09 6.43 -29.56
C ARG A 683 -3.14 7.52 -29.41
N THR A 684 -4.34 7.11 -29.04
CA THR A 684 -5.36 8.05 -28.59
C THR A 684 -5.04 8.51 -27.17
N VAL A 685 -5.09 9.83 -26.95
CA VAL A 685 -4.79 10.52 -25.68
C VAL A 685 -5.98 11.38 -25.31
N TYR A 686 -6.33 11.42 -24.04
CA TYR A 686 -7.33 12.33 -23.50
C TYR A 686 -6.64 13.58 -22.94
N LEU A 687 -7.03 14.73 -23.43
CA LEU A 687 -6.58 16.03 -22.92
C LEU A 687 -7.75 16.66 -22.14
N PRO A 688 -7.64 16.91 -20.84
CA PRO A 688 -8.64 17.66 -20.09
C PRO A 688 -8.92 19.03 -20.72
N GLU A 689 -10.05 19.66 -20.36
CA GLU A 689 -10.43 20.96 -20.89
C GLU A 689 -9.30 21.98 -20.76
N GLY A 690 -8.99 22.66 -21.86
CA GLY A 690 -7.92 23.67 -21.95
C GLY A 690 -7.08 23.54 -23.20
N LYS A 691 -5.98 24.29 -23.24
CA LYS A 691 -4.98 24.26 -24.35
C LYS A 691 -3.75 23.49 -23.91
N TRP A 692 -3.36 22.53 -24.72
CA TRP A 692 -2.20 21.67 -24.51
C TRP A 692 -1.18 21.88 -25.63
N ILE A 693 0.08 21.95 -25.29
CA ILE A 693 1.18 22.12 -26.22
C ILE A 693 2.05 20.87 -26.17
N ASP A 694 2.21 20.21 -27.30
CA ASP A 694 3.16 19.11 -27.44
C ASP A 694 4.58 19.61 -27.20
N TYR A 695 5.24 19.00 -26.20
CA TYR A 695 6.57 19.43 -25.74
C TYR A 695 7.67 19.33 -26.82
N GLN A 696 7.52 18.42 -27.77
CA GLN A 696 8.53 18.17 -28.81
C GLN A 696 8.27 18.94 -30.09
N THR A 697 7.01 19.06 -30.50
CA THR A 697 6.61 19.61 -31.79
C THR A 697 6.04 21.01 -31.70
N GLU A 698 5.77 21.51 -30.47
CA GLU A 698 5.09 22.80 -30.21
C GLU A 698 3.67 22.90 -30.80
N LYS A 699 3.12 21.78 -31.28
CA LYS A 699 1.75 21.74 -31.81
C LYS A 699 0.75 21.93 -30.66
N VAL A 700 -0.26 22.77 -30.92
CA VAL A 700 -1.32 23.08 -29.96
C VAL A 700 -2.52 22.18 -30.20
N TYR A 701 -3.07 21.66 -29.12
CA TYR A 701 -4.29 20.87 -29.07
C TYR A 701 -5.27 21.50 -28.08
N GLU A 702 -6.55 21.45 -28.42
CA GLU A 702 -7.63 21.75 -27.47
C GLU A 702 -7.98 20.49 -26.66
N GLY A 703 -8.72 20.63 -25.55
CA GLY A 703 -9.21 19.51 -24.77
C GLY A 703 -10.02 18.50 -25.61
N GLY A 704 -10.09 17.24 -25.13
CA GLY A 704 -10.79 16.14 -25.78
C GLY A 704 -9.88 14.97 -26.16
N TRP A 705 -10.42 14.04 -26.94
CA TRP A 705 -9.70 12.87 -27.43
C TRP A 705 -8.95 13.18 -28.73
N HIS A 706 -7.66 12.90 -28.75
CA HIS A 706 -6.79 13.15 -29.90
C HIS A 706 -5.96 11.92 -30.25
N ARG A 707 -5.81 11.64 -31.55
CA ARG A 707 -4.76 10.73 -32.03
C ARG A 707 -3.45 11.51 -32.10
N ILE A 708 -2.47 11.11 -31.30
CA ILE A 708 -1.12 11.70 -31.25
C ILE A 708 -0.13 10.64 -31.75
N GLU A 709 0.67 11.01 -32.78
CA GLU A 709 1.68 10.14 -33.41
C GLU A 709 3.03 10.28 -32.69
#